data_5b6c0f7949cae4e2fc9f90354c06de02
#
_entry.id   5b6c0f7949cae4e2fc9f90354c06de02
#
_cell.length_a   1.000
_cell.length_b   1.000
_cell.length_c   1.000
_cell.angle_alpha   90.00
_cell.angle_beta   90.00
_cell.angle_gamma   90.00
#
_symmetry.space_group_name_H-M   'P 1'
#
loop_
_entity.id
_entity.type
_entity.pdbx_description
1 polymer ?
#
loop_
_entity_poly.entity_id
_entity_poly.type
_entity_poly.pdbx_seq_one_letter_code
_entity_poly.pdbx_strand_id
1 'polypeptide(L)'
;MVNYTITEKEIALALKHVVTNISPLIKPTQSLLKTVYLILKKRFIDNYRFVILEAPTGSGKTIIGLIFNFTYSFIVSLKEEGLNIEEIDLSEYDLLTYDVNGYYLTSNKVLQEQITNDIKRFNLKSVMSIIKGVENYECIPATDEFNDLTKIPNKLRERIIKKNPDAKFASYTYRKCINYSGEKLRKKFPECIDICPYKCARNTASYINLAVLNYAYWLNVMRVPKNPEVKKYFDIRNVTICDEAHLLPDIVCNLFNLELTDNILVKINNKLDDIEKVFSFNQKSLEVKEHLKKCFKFFKFPINNFSEVITYCEDMLELGELLTEMMKEYNSVSKESFRNMYGDIFDDLFDDIASYEDYLDNMSKLSERPEDIYFESEKNSNFDIQKYKHIIKDLNESRTVRKNCIDKIDFGLFMSGTLGNMDEFAKLLGLEENEYTKMFLPSTFDFTKSPIYLTDSGYLNYNSFDSNIDRILDVCVRITKLHENEKGIIHTATFKINNMLKERLMNDRSIDFSRFLFYNTTAEKESLLSIMKQSNIPYILVGPSLYEGIDLPDDQCRFQIMIKVPYAQINSYVKKKMERYPFWYKRNCIEKIIQAIGRSNRHKNDYSKIYLLDSLFDKIIYETNDEIIGRLEYKKMR
;
A
#
# COMPACT_ATOMS: atom_id res chain seq x y z
N MET A 1 15.34 5.09 24.01
CA MET A 1 14.97 3.71 24.40
C MET A 1 15.32 3.52 25.85
N VAL A 2 14.37 3.14 26.69
CA VAL A 2 14.66 2.70 28.07
C VAL A 2 15.15 1.25 27.95
N ASN A 3 16.38 0.98 28.38
CA ASN A 3 16.93 -0.37 28.38
C ASN A 3 16.53 -1.03 29.71
N TYR A 4 15.51 -1.88 29.65
CA TYR A 4 15.17 -2.76 30.78
C TYR A 4 16.06 -3.99 30.76
N THR A 5 16.58 -4.38 31.95
CA THR A 5 17.24 -5.69 32.10
C THR A 5 16.13 -6.76 32.16
N ILE A 6 16.07 -7.59 31.13
CA ILE A 6 15.06 -8.64 30.97
C ILE A 6 15.79 -9.98 30.81
N THR A 7 15.34 -11.02 31.53
CA THR A 7 15.89 -12.37 31.45
C THR A 7 15.12 -13.22 30.42
N GLU A 8 15.77 -14.28 29.94
CA GLU A 8 15.10 -15.28 29.08
C GLU A 8 13.92 -15.95 29.80
N LYS A 9 14.00 -16.10 31.11
CA LYS A 9 12.95 -16.68 31.93
C LYS A 9 11.73 -15.75 32.04
N GLU A 10 11.95 -14.43 32.22
CA GLU A 10 10.89 -13.44 32.21
C GLU A 10 10.14 -13.42 30.87
N ILE A 11 10.89 -13.49 29.74
CA ILE A 11 10.26 -13.60 28.40
C ILE A 11 9.36 -14.84 28.31
N ALA A 12 9.84 -15.99 28.79
CA ALA A 12 9.09 -17.24 28.73
C ALA A 12 7.83 -17.21 29.60
N LEU A 13 7.93 -16.64 30.81
CA LEU A 13 6.80 -16.48 31.75
C LEU A 13 5.72 -15.54 31.16
N ALA A 14 6.13 -14.37 30.68
CA ALA A 14 5.23 -13.40 30.04
C ALA A 14 4.54 -13.98 28.80
N LEU A 15 5.27 -14.66 27.93
CA LEU A 15 4.71 -15.31 26.74
C LEU A 15 3.68 -16.37 27.11
N LYS A 16 3.98 -17.22 28.12
CA LYS A 16 3.05 -18.23 28.61
C LYS A 16 1.76 -17.58 29.14
N HIS A 17 1.87 -16.54 29.96
CA HIS A 17 0.75 -15.80 30.52
C HIS A 17 -0.14 -15.20 29.42
N VAL A 18 0.47 -14.49 28.46
CA VAL A 18 -0.23 -13.85 27.34
C VAL A 18 -0.99 -14.89 26.50
N VAL A 19 -0.35 -15.99 26.11
CA VAL A 19 -0.97 -17.04 25.31
C VAL A 19 -2.15 -17.69 26.02
N THR A 20 -2.08 -17.84 27.34
CA THR A 20 -3.18 -18.41 28.13
C THR A 20 -4.38 -17.46 28.19
N ASN A 21 -4.14 -16.14 28.23
CA ASN A 21 -5.19 -15.15 28.53
C ASN A 21 -5.70 -14.37 27.32
N ILE A 22 -4.94 -14.34 26.20
CA ILE A 22 -5.32 -13.50 25.03
C ILE A 22 -6.61 -13.99 24.38
N SER A 23 -6.75 -15.28 24.20
CA SER A 23 -8.01 -15.92 23.77
C SER A 23 -7.88 -17.46 23.83
N PRO A 24 -8.86 -18.18 24.37
CA PRO A 24 -8.90 -19.64 24.32
C PRO A 24 -9.08 -20.20 22.91
N LEU A 25 -9.45 -19.35 21.94
CA LEU A 25 -9.64 -19.71 20.53
C LEU A 25 -8.33 -19.65 19.72
N ILE A 26 -7.31 -18.93 20.20
CA ILE A 26 -6.00 -18.90 19.59
C ILE A 26 -5.20 -20.08 20.14
N LYS A 27 -4.99 -21.10 19.30
CA LYS A 27 -4.16 -22.27 19.63
C LYS A 27 -2.88 -22.25 18.78
N PRO A 28 -1.87 -21.45 19.16
CA PRO A 28 -0.62 -21.38 18.42
C PRO A 28 0.13 -22.71 18.51
N THR A 29 0.78 -23.09 17.42
CA THR A 29 1.69 -24.24 17.43
C THR A 29 2.95 -23.93 18.24
N GLN A 30 3.63 -24.96 18.70
CA GLN A 30 4.92 -24.78 19.40
C GLN A 30 5.95 -24.03 18.53
N SER A 31 5.93 -24.25 17.21
CA SER A 31 6.81 -23.55 16.27
C SER A 31 6.53 -22.03 16.26
N LEU A 32 5.26 -21.62 16.24
CA LEU A 32 4.89 -20.21 16.32
C LEU A 32 5.32 -19.57 17.64
N LEU A 33 5.11 -20.25 18.76
CA LEU A 33 5.53 -19.77 20.08
C LEU A 33 7.04 -19.62 20.19
N LYS A 34 7.78 -20.60 19.66
CA LYS A 34 9.24 -20.53 19.58
C LYS A 34 9.69 -19.31 18.74
N THR A 35 9.01 -19.05 17.62
CA THR A 35 9.31 -17.88 16.77
C THR A 35 9.08 -16.58 17.54
N VAL A 36 7.94 -16.42 18.21
CA VAL A 36 7.65 -15.23 19.02
C VAL A 36 8.68 -15.07 20.15
N TYR A 37 9.01 -16.15 20.86
CA TYR A 37 10.05 -16.12 21.88
C TYR A 37 11.40 -15.64 21.33
N LEU A 38 11.80 -16.14 20.15
CA LEU A 38 13.06 -15.73 19.54
C LEU A 38 13.03 -14.26 19.11
N ILE A 39 11.90 -13.73 18.59
CA ILE A 39 11.77 -12.31 18.25
C ILE A 39 11.93 -11.44 19.52
N LEU A 40 11.26 -11.81 20.62
CA LEU A 40 11.39 -11.13 21.90
C LEU A 40 12.82 -11.16 22.43
N LYS A 41 13.50 -12.32 22.35
CA LYS A 41 14.90 -12.47 22.70
C LYS A 41 15.79 -11.55 21.86
N LYS A 42 15.59 -11.51 20.53
CA LYS A 42 16.32 -10.60 19.64
C LYS A 42 16.16 -9.14 20.05
N ARG A 43 14.97 -8.75 20.48
CA ARG A 43 14.70 -7.39 20.93
C ARG A 43 15.29 -7.09 22.30
N PHE A 44 15.01 -7.92 23.30
CA PHE A 44 15.29 -7.59 24.69
C PHE A 44 16.69 -8.02 25.19
N ILE A 45 17.23 -9.10 24.65
CA ILE A 45 18.54 -9.64 25.06
C ILE A 45 19.62 -9.22 24.06
N ASP A 46 19.37 -9.43 22.75
CA ASP A 46 20.35 -9.14 21.70
C ASP A 46 20.32 -7.67 21.26
N ASN A 47 19.32 -6.89 21.72
CA ASN A 47 19.14 -5.45 21.52
C ASN A 47 19.04 -4.99 20.06
N TYR A 48 18.51 -5.82 19.17
CA TYR A 48 18.20 -5.40 17.80
C TYR A 48 16.99 -4.49 17.78
N ARG A 49 17.06 -3.42 16.97
CA ARG A 49 15.94 -2.51 16.72
C ARG A 49 14.94 -3.07 15.72
N PHE A 50 15.40 -3.91 14.80
CA PHE A 50 14.57 -4.46 13.74
C PHE A 50 14.74 -5.96 13.61
N VAL A 51 13.63 -6.65 13.38
CA VAL A 51 13.61 -8.08 13.02
C VAL A 51 12.98 -8.24 11.65
N ILE A 52 13.71 -8.86 10.73
CA ILE A 52 13.23 -9.22 9.39
C ILE A 52 12.89 -10.71 9.43
N LEU A 53 11.59 -11.03 9.29
CA LEU A 53 11.07 -12.40 9.34
C LEU A 53 10.53 -12.83 7.99
N GLU A 54 11.21 -13.75 7.33
CA GLU A 54 10.62 -14.45 6.20
C GLU A 54 9.78 -15.62 6.70
N ALA A 55 8.48 -15.54 6.44
CA ALA A 55 7.50 -16.53 6.89
C ALA A 55 6.51 -16.81 5.74
N PRO A 56 6.48 -18.03 5.21
CA PRO A 56 5.64 -18.41 4.07
C PRO A 56 4.15 -18.11 4.32
N THR A 57 3.38 -18.01 3.24
CA THR A 57 1.94 -17.86 3.32
C THR A 57 1.33 -19.04 4.09
N GLY A 58 0.33 -18.76 4.94
CA GLY A 58 -0.27 -19.81 5.79
C GLY A 58 0.54 -20.21 7.03
N SER A 59 1.73 -19.63 7.24
CA SER A 59 2.57 -19.92 8.42
C SER A 59 2.07 -19.27 9.73
N GLY A 60 0.98 -18.48 9.69
CA GLY A 60 0.42 -17.82 10.87
C GLY A 60 1.06 -16.47 11.22
N LYS A 61 1.58 -15.72 10.24
CA LYS A 61 2.17 -14.38 10.43
C LYS A 61 1.32 -13.48 11.32
N THR A 62 0.01 -13.39 11.06
CA THR A 62 -0.92 -12.58 11.85
C THR A 62 -0.88 -12.97 13.33
N ILE A 63 -0.92 -14.28 13.64
CA ILE A 63 -0.89 -14.80 15.02
C ILE A 63 0.47 -14.48 15.67
N ILE A 64 1.58 -14.63 14.94
CA ILE A 64 2.91 -14.24 15.43
C ILE A 64 2.92 -12.77 15.83
N GLY A 65 2.46 -11.88 14.93
CA GLY A 65 2.41 -10.44 15.18
C GLY A 65 1.54 -10.08 16.39
N LEU A 66 0.37 -10.70 16.53
CA LEU A 66 -0.53 -10.47 17.66
C LEU A 66 0.10 -10.89 18.98
N ILE A 67 0.53 -12.15 19.09
CA ILE A 67 1.13 -12.68 20.33
C ILE A 67 2.39 -11.89 20.68
N PHE A 68 3.22 -11.56 19.68
CA PHE A 68 4.39 -10.73 19.86
C PHE A 68 4.04 -9.37 20.48
N ASN A 69 3.11 -8.62 19.85
CA ASN A 69 2.73 -7.29 20.33
C ASN A 69 2.23 -7.32 21.78
N PHE A 70 1.33 -8.24 22.10
CA PHE A 70 0.76 -8.31 23.44
C PHE A 70 1.80 -8.75 24.50
N THR A 71 2.69 -9.68 24.14
CA THR A 71 3.76 -10.09 25.06
C THR A 71 4.79 -8.98 25.27
N TYR A 72 5.15 -8.26 24.20
CA TYR A 72 6.03 -7.10 24.28
C TYR A 72 5.44 -6.03 25.19
N SER A 73 4.17 -5.65 24.94
CA SER A 73 3.46 -4.63 25.73
C SER A 73 3.36 -5.02 27.20
N PHE A 74 3.04 -6.28 27.48
CA PHE A 74 2.97 -6.81 28.83
C PHE A 74 4.31 -6.71 29.57
N ILE A 75 5.40 -7.16 28.95
CA ILE A 75 6.75 -7.07 29.54
C ILE A 75 7.14 -5.61 29.82
N VAL A 76 6.97 -4.72 28.83
CA VAL A 76 7.40 -3.33 28.97
C VAL A 76 6.61 -2.63 30.08
N SER A 77 5.29 -2.80 30.13
CA SER A 77 4.45 -2.18 31.16
C SER A 77 4.84 -2.63 32.57
N LEU A 78 5.05 -3.92 32.80
CA LEU A 78 5.51 -4.40 34.11
C LEU A 78 6.89 -3.83 34.50
N LYS A 79 7.78 -3.70 33.51
CA LYS A 79 9.10 -3.10 33.75
C LYS A 79 9.05 -1.60 33.99
N GLU A 80 8.11 -0.86 33.38
CA GLU A 80 7.85 0.54 33.65
C GLU A 80 7.35 0.76 35.09
N GLU A 81 6.59 -0.19 35.62
CA GLU A 81 6.16 -0.21 37.02
C GLU A 81 7.27 -0.69 37.99
N GLY A 82 8.47 -1.03 37.49
CA GLY A 82 9.60 -1.50 38.28
C GLY A 82 9.47 -2.93 38.80
N LEU A 83 8.55 -3.72 38.23
CA LEU A 83 8.26 -5.07 38.68
C LEU A 83 9.23 -6.12 38.12
N ASN A 84 9.57 -7.13 38.93
CA ASN A 84 10.28 -8.31 38.48
C ASN A 84 9.31 -9.43 38.13
N ILE A 85 9.22 -9.77 36.83
CA ILE A 85 8.27 -10.75 36.28
C ILE A 85 8.46 -12.17 36.92
N GLU A 86 9.67 -12.49 37.41
CA GLU A 86 9.93 -13.77 38.04
C GLU A 86 9.42 -13.86 39.50
N GLU A 87 9.13 -12.72 40.14
CA GLU A 87 8.80 -12.61 41.56
C GLU A 87 7.30 -12.32 41.81
N ILE A 88 6.54 -11.95 40.79
CA ILE A 88 5.14 -11.58 40.92
C ILE A 88 4.19 -12.70 40.48
N ASP A 89 2.97 -12.72 41.03
CA ASP A 89 1.89 -13.58 40.52
C ASP A 89 1.24 -12.92 39.30
N LEU A 90 1.59 -13.41 38.11
CA LEU A 90 1.07 -12.87 36.84
C LEU A 90 -0.46 -13.00 36.71
N SER A 91 -1.13 -13.85 37.48
CA SER A 91 -2.59 -13.99 37.44
C SER A 91 -3.35 -12.75 37.94
N GLU A 92 -2.68 -11.88 38.69
CA GLU A 92 -3.24 -10.62 39.19
C GLU A 92 -3.22 -9.49 38.16
N TYR A 93 -2.53 -9.69 37.01
CA TYR A 93 -2.32 -8.66 35.99
C TYR A 93 -3.17 -8.93 34.74
N ASP A 94 -4.06 -8.00 34.39
CA ASP A 94 -4.87 -8.08 33.18
C ASP A 94 -4.07 -7.59 31.96
N LEU A 95 -4.14 -8.35 30.86
CA LEU A 95 -3.50 -8.00 29.59
C LEU A 95 -4.05 -6.73 28.91
N LEU A 96 -5.19 -6.23 29.38
CA LEU A 96 -5.96 -5.19 28.69
C LEU A 96 -5.74 -3.78 29.24
N THR A 97 -4.98 -3.61 30.32
CA THR A 97 -4.86 -2.34 31.05
C THR A 97 -3.59 -1.54 30.76
N TYR A 98 -2.77 -1.95 29.81
CA TYR A 98 -1.45 -1.36 29.59
C TYR A 98 -1.41 -0.28 28.50
N ASP A 99 -0.69 0.83 28.80
CA ASP A 99 -0.52 1.97 27.89
C ASP A 99 0.49 1.74 26.75
N VAL A 100 1.21 0.62 26.75
CA VAL A 100 2.17 0.28 25.70
C VAL A 100 1.47 -0.14 24.42
N ASN A 101 1.70 0.63 23.37
CA ASN A 101 0.90 0.57 22.14
C ASN A 101 1.71 0.13 20.94
N GLY A 102 1.03 -0.56 20.00
CA GLY A 102 1.59 -1.00 18.73
C GLY A 102 0.79 -0.58 17.50
N TYR A 103 1.45 -0.64 16.36
CA TYR A 103 0.83 -0.59 15.03
C TYR A 103 0.97 -1.93 14.33
N TYR A 104 -0.11 -2.36 13.67
CA TYR A 104 -0.08 -3.45 12.71
C TYR A 104 -0.38 -2.89 11.32
N LEU A 105 0.62 -2.87 10.46
CA LEU A 105 0.55 -2.24 9.14
C LEU A 105 0.39 -3.30 8.05
N THR A 106 -0.54 -3.06 7.12
CA THR A 106 -0.80 -3.93 5.98
C THR A 106 -0.74 -3.16 4.67
N SER A 107 -0.59 -3.86 3.54
CA SER A 107 -0.48 -3.21 2.23
C SER A 107 -1.82 -2.77 1.64
N ASN A 108 -2.93 -3.49 1.91
CA ASN A 108 -4.20 -3.28 1.23
C ASN A 108 -5.43 -3.58 2.09
N LYS A 109 -6.62 -3.25 1.56
CA LYS A 109 -7.92 -3.44 2.23
C LYS A 109 -8.29 -4.90 2.47
N VAL A 110 -7.93 -5.80 1.57
CA VAL A 110 -8.26 -7.23 1.67
C VAL A 110 -7.60 -7.84 2.90
N LEU A 111 -6.32 -7.51 3.13
CA LEU A 111 -5.61 -7.94 4.34
C LEU A 111 -6.20 -7.31 5.60
N GLN A 112 -6.63 -6.04 5.55
CA GLN A 112 -7.35 -5.42 6.67
C GLN A 112 -8.67 -6.16 6.98
N GLU A 113 -9.39 -6.63 5.97
CA GLU A 113 -10.63 -7.41 6.15
C GLU A 113 -10.37 -8.79 6.73
N GLN A 114 -9.30 -9.46 6.32
CA GLN A 114 -8.86 -10.72 6.94
C GLN A 114 -8.57 -10.53 8.42
N ILE A 115 -7.77 -9.50 8.76
CA ILE A 115 -7.49 -9.17 10.17
C ILE A 115 -8.78 -8.79 10.92
N THR A 116 -9.72 -8.09 10.28
CA THR A 116 -11.04 -7.78 10.86
C THR A 116 -11.79 -9.05 11.26
N ASN A 117 -11.76 -10.05 10.40
CA ASN A 117 -12.41 -11.34 10.67
C ASN A 117 -11.68 -12.11 11.78
N ASP A 118 -10.36 -12.06 11.82
CA ASP A 118 -9.57 -12.66 12.91
C ASP A 118 -9.84 -11.95 14.25
N ILE A 119 -9.92 -10.62 14.27
CA ILE A 119 -10.28 -9.84 15.46
C ILE A 119 -11.65 -10.25 15.99
N LYS A 120 -12.65 -10.43 15.10
CA LYS A 120 -13.99 -10.87 15.48
C LYS A 120 -13.96 -12.32 15.98
N ARG A 121 -13.27 -13.19 15.25
CA ARG A 121 -13.15 -14.63 15.58
C ARG A 121 -12.47 -14.86 16.92
N PHE A 122 -11.46 -14.07 17.25
CA PHE A 122 -10.70 -14.20 18.50
C PHE A 122 -11.20 -13.28 19.62
N ASN A 123 -12.31 -12.56 19.41
CA ASN A 123 -12.90 -11.62 20.37
C ASN A 123 -11.93 -10.53 20.88
N LEU A 124 -11.08 -10.02 20.00
CA LEU A 124 -10.04 -9.02 20.34
C LEU A 124 -10.50 -7.56 20.14
N LYS A 125 -11.80 -7.30 20.06
CA LYS A 125 -12.34 -5.93 19.79
C LYS A 125 -11.99 -4.91 20.86
N SER A 126 -11.78 -5.32 22.09
CA SER A 126 -11.41 -4.43 23.20
C SER A 126 -9.96 -3.97 23.16
N VAL A 127 -9.09 -4.69 22.46
CA VAL A 127 -7.63 -4.44 22.41
C VAL A 127 -7.10 -4.08 21.02
N MET A 128 -7.93 -4.23 19.98
CA MET A 128 -7.56 -3.94 18.61
C MET A 128 -8.63 -3.09 17.91
N SER A 129 -8.19 -2.14 17.11
CA SER A 129 -9.05 -1.34 16.24
C SER A 129 -8.46 -1.23 14.85
N ILE A 130 -9.34 -1.19 13.85
CA ILE A 130 -8.97 -1.02 12.44
C ILE A 130 -9.45 0.35 11.98
N ILE A 131 -8.56 1.09 11.34
CA ILE A 131 -8.92 2.31 10.64
C ILE A 131 -8.66 2.13 9.13
N LYS A 132 -9.67 2.44 8.35
CA LYS A 132 -9.64 2.45 6.88
C LYS A 132 -9.62 3.90 6.37
N GLY A 133 -9.38 4.09 5.07
CA GLY A 133 -9.57 5.39 4.44
C GLY A 133 -11.01 5.89 4.62
N VAL A 134 -11.18 7.19 4.67
CA VAL A 134 -12.47 7.85 4.97
C VAL A 134 -13.60 7.44 4.02
N GLU A 135 -13.26 7.11 2.79
CA GLU A 135 -14.21 6.64 1.77
C GLU A 135 -14.89 5.30 2.11
N ASN A 136 -14.44 4.61 3.16
CA ASN A 136 -15.02 3.33 3.61
C ASN A 136 -16.03 3.50 4.77
N TYR A 137 -16.31 4.74 5.17
CA TYR A 137 -17.25 5.04 6.25
C TYR A 137 -18.45 5.82 5.71
N GLU A 138 -19.62 5.51 6.22
CA GLU A 138 -20.84 6.26 5.89
C GLU A 138 -20.81 7.64 6.57
N CYS A 139 -21.24 8.68 5.82
CA CYS A 139 -21.44 10.00 6.39
C CYS A 139 -22.92 10.17 6.74
N ILE A 140 -23.27 10.17 8.03
CA ILE A 140 -24.64 10.21 8.51
C ILE A 140 -25.40 11.46 8.02
N PRO A 141 -24.86 12.69 8.12
CA PRO A 141 -25.54 13.88 7.60
C PRO A 141 -25.68 13.94 6.08
N ALA A 142 -24.77 13.28 5.35
CA ALA A 142 -24.85 13.24 3.89
C ALA A 142 -25.99 12.34 3.38
N THR A 143 -26.49 11.41 4.17
CA THR A 143 -27.63 10.56 3.79
C THR A 143 -28.93 11.33 3.80
N ASP A 144 -29.07 12.38 4.59
CA ASP A 144 -30.30 13.19 4.70
C ASP A 144 -30.33 14.37 3.72
N GLU A 145 -29.18 15.04 3.48
CA GLU A 145 -29.08 16.18 2.55
C GLU A 145 -28.85 15.78 1.07
N PHE A 146 -28.28 14.61 0.80
CA PHE A 146 -27.85 14.17 -0.52
C PHE A 146 -28.71 13.05 -1.15
N ASN A 147 -29.87 12.79 -0.61
CA ASN A 147 -30.91 12.04 -1.35
C ASN A 147 -31.28 12.73 -2.67
N ASP A 148 -30.87 13.98 -2.87
CA ASP A 148 -31.00 14.71 -4.13
C ASP A 148 -29.68 14.67 -4.93
N LEU A 149 -29.51 13.58 -5.68
CA LEU A 149 -28.36 13.34 -6.56
C LEU A 149 -28.17 14.42 -7.64
N THR A 150 -29.15 15.30 -7.84
CA THR A 150 -29.11 16.36 -8.86
C THR A 150 -28.18 17.51 -8.47
N LYS A 151 -27.84 17.66 -7.18
CA LYS A 151 -26.99 18.73 -6.68
C LYS A 151 -25.48 18.45 -6.76
N ILE A 152 -25.08 17.25 -7.20
CA ILE A 152 -23.67 16.87 -7.33
C ILE A 152 -23.24 17.03 -8.79
N PRO A 153 -22.11 17.73 -9.08
CA PRO A 153 -21.59 17.83 -10.44
C PRO A 153 -21.38 16.47 -11.08
N ASN A 154 -21.89 16.27 -12.30
CA ASN A 154 -21.89 14.97 -12.98
C ASN A 154 -20.52 14.27 -13.00
N LYS A 155 -19.42 14.97 -13.25
CA LYS A 155 -18.06 14.42 -13.25
C LYS A 155 -17.63 13.87 -11.86
N LEU A 156 -18.09 14.49 -10.79
CA LEU A 156 -17.76 14.04 -9.42
C LEU A 156 -18.63 12.83 -9.06
N ARG A 157 -19.88 12.84 -9.45
CA ARG A 157 -20.83 11.74 -9.31
C ARG A 157 -20.33 10.48 -10.02
N GLU A 158 -19.92 10.58 -11.28
CA GLU A 158 -19.36 9.46 -12.05
C GLU A 158 -18.08 8.89 -11.41
N ARG A 159 -17.21 9.76 -10.87
CA ARG A 159 -15.99 9.35 -10.17
C ARG A 159 -16.27 8.61 -8.87
N ILE A 160 -17.26 9.04 -8.11
CA ILE A 160 -17.66 8.42 -6.84
C ILE A 160 -18.31 7.05 -7.12
N ILE A 161 -19.24 6.99 -8.05
CA ILE A 161 -19.93 5.76 -8.45
C ILE A 161 -18.94 4.74 -9.05
N LYS A 162 -17.99 5.20 -9.86
CA LYS A 162 -16.97 4.33 -10.48
C LYS A 162 -15.98 3.74 -9.47
N LYS A 163 -15.66 4.46 -8.38
CA LYS A 163 -14.74 3.99 -7.33
C LYS A 163 -15.42 3.10 -6.28
N ASN A 164 -16.68 3.32 -6.03
CA ASN A 164 -17.43 2.55 -5.05
C ASN A 164 -18.93 2.67 -5.36
N PRO A 165 -19.53 1.68 -6.04
CA PRO A 165 -20.96 1.71 -6.42
C PRO A 165 -21.90 1.85 -5.21
N ASP A 166 -21.47 1.37 -4.03
CA ASP A 166 -22.21 1.41 -2.77
C ASP A 166 -21.80 2.58 -1.85
N ALA A 167 -20.85 3.42 -2.27
CA ALA A 167 -20.38 4.55 -1.47
C ALA A 167 -21.42 5.67 -1.43
N LYS A 168 -22.14 5.75 -0.35
CA LYS A 168 -23.01 6.86 -0.01
C LYS A 168 -22.16 8.09 0.34
N PHE A 169 -21.70 8.83 -0.67
CA PHE A 169 -21.19 10.23 -0.66
C PHE A 169 -20.28 10.69 0.52
N ALA A 170 -19.80 9.81 1.36
CA ALA A 170 -18.96 10.13 2.53
C ALA A 170 -17.68 10.91 2.15
N SER A 171 -17.08 10.65 0.98
CA SER A 171 -15.82 11.29 0.57
C SER A 171 -15.95 12.77 0.21
N TYR A 172 -17.11 13.21 -0.30
CA TYR A 172 -17.34 14.64 -0.62
C TYR A 172 -17.57 15.46 0.62
N THR A 173 -18.43 14.97 1.51
CA THR A 173 -18.75 15.68 2.77
C THR A 173 -17.56 15.68 3.72
N TYR A 174 -16.74 14.62 3.71
CA TYR A 174 -15.53 14.55 4.53
C TYR A 174 -14.46 15.57 4.11
N ARG A 175 -14.21 15.78 2.82
CA ARG A 175 -13.31 16.85 2.37
C ARG A 175 -13.74 18.23 2.86
N LYS A 176 -15.05 18.47 2.90
CA LYS A 176 -15.58 19.68 3.54
C LYS A 176 -15.39 19.69 5.08
N CYS A 177 -15.50 18.53 5.72
CA CYS A 177 -15.34 18.40 7.17
C CYS A 177 -13.89 18.52 7.66
N ILE A 178 -12.89 18.07 6.89
CA ILE A 178 -11.47 18.23 7.26
C ILE A 178 -11.10 19.70 7.36
N ASN A 179 -11.64 20.53 6.48
CA ASN A 179 -11.31 21.95 6.36
C ASN A 179 -12.01 22.83 7.38
N TYR A 180 -12.93 22.27 8.17
CA TYR A 180 -13.48 23.00 9.31
C TYR A 180 -12.64 22.71 10.56
N SER A 181 -12.05 23.74 11.18
CA SER A 181 -11.53 23.66 12.54
C SER A 181 -12.60 23.05 13.45
N GLY A 182 -12.20 22.31 14.48
CA GLY A 182 -13.12 21.59 15.36
C GLY A 182 -14.28 22.45 15.86
N GLU A 183 -14.08 23.77 16.01
CA GLU A 183 -15.07 24.74 16.43
C GLU A 183 -16.09 25.14 15.34
N LYS A 184 -15.63 25.28 14.08
CA LYS A 184 -16.51 25.54 12.93
C LYS A 184 -17.35 24.30 12.59
N LEU A 185 -16.77 23.10 12.72
CA LEU A 185 -17.47 21.83 12.53
C LEU A 185 -18.58 21.66 13.59
N ARG A 186 -18.29 21.99 14.85
CA ARG A 186 -19.27 21.97 15.95
C ARG A 186 -20.45 22.90 15.70
N LYS A 187 -20.20 24.08 15.14
CA LYS A 187 -21.27 25.06 14.83
C LYS A 187 -22.15 24.66 13.66
N LYS A 188 -21.55 24.02 12.62
CA LYS A 188 -22.24 23.67 11.37
C LYS A 188 -22.86 22.27 11.36
N PHE A 189 -22.25 21.32 12.06
CA PHE A 189 -22.68 19.93 12.16
C PHE A 189 -22.44 19.42 13.60
N PRO A 190 -23.17 19.92 14.60
CA PRO A 190 -22.95 19.55 16.00
C PRO A 190 -23.08 18.05 16.25
N GLU A 191 -23.94 17.38 15.48
CA GLU A 191 -24.21 15.94 15.58
C GLU A 191 -23.09 15.06 15.02
N CYS A 192 -22.22 15.61 14.12
CA CYS A 192 -21.17 14.83 13.48
C CYS A 192 -20.01 14.45 14.39
N ILE A 193 -19.82 15.12 15.52
CA ILE A 193 -18.59 14.98 16.31
C ILE A 193 -18.60 13.69 17.10
N ASP A 194 -19.74 13.33 17.64
CA ASP A 194 -19.88 12.19 18.54
C ASP A 194 -20.34 10.90 17.82
N ILE A 195 -20.92 11.01 16.62
CA ILE A 195 -21.51 9.88 15.90
C ILE A 195 -20.84 9.57 14.57
N CYS A 196 -19.86 10.36 14.08
CA CYS A 196 -19.17 10.10 12.83
C CYS A 196 -18.37 8.78 12.91
N PRO A 197 -18.72 7.75 12.13
CA PRO A 197 -18.05 6.44 12.21
C PRO A 197 -16.54 6.50 11.95
N TYR A 198 -16.10 7.39 11.04
CA TYR A 198 -14.68 7.58 10.78
C TYR A 198 -13.95 8.21 11.97
N LYS A 199 -14.52 9.28 12.58
CA LYS A 199 -13.90 9.93 13.73
C LYS A 199 -13.88 9.00 14.95
N CYS A 200 -14.95 8.24 15.16
CA CYS A 200 -14.99 7.23 16.21
C CYS A 200 -13.90 6.18 16.01
N ALA A 201 -13.77 5.64 14.80
CA ALA A 201 -12.72 4.66 14.48
C ALA A 201 -11.31 5.25 14.66
N ARG A 202 -11.10 6.51 14.24
CA ARG A 202 -9.83 7.22 14.40
C ARG A 202 -9.50 7.46 15.88
N ASN A 203 -10.47 7.92 16.66
CA ASN A 203 -10.28 8.12 18.08
C ASN A 203 -9.98 6.80 18.80
N THR A 204 -10.76 5.74 18.51
CA THR A 204 -10.50 4.42 19.09
C THR A 204 -9.09 3.92 18.73
N ALA A 205 -8.68 4.06 17.47
CA ALA A 205 -7.35 3.65 17.02
C ALA A 205 -6.22 4.42 17.72
N SER A 206 -6.47 5.64 18.22
CA SER A 206 -5.45 6.43 18.93
C SER A 206 -5.17 5.95 20.36
N TYR A 207 -6.13 5.31 21.02
CA TYR A 207 -6.01 4.85 22.42
C TYR A 207 -5.83 3.35 22.58
N ILE A 208 -6.09 2.57 21.52
CA ILE A 208 -6.10 1.11 21.60
C ILE A 208 -4.69 0.53 21.62
N ASN A 209 -4.53 -0.62 22.27
CA ASN A 209 -3.23 -1.30 22.38
C ASN A 209 -2.62 -1.66 21.03
N LEU A 210 -3.44 -2.09 20.05
CA LEU A 210 -2.97 -2.39 18.71
C LEU A 210 -3.88 -1.75 17.65
N ALA A 211 -3.37 -0.75 16.94
CA ALA A 211 -4.07 -0.13 15.83
C ALA A 211 -3.65 -0.75 14.49
N VAL A 212 -4.63 -1.24 13.74
CA VAL A 212 -4.42 -1.83 12.41
C VAL A 212 -4.68 -0.78 11.34
N LEU A 213 -3.65 -0.45 10.55
CA LEU A 213 -3.69 0.55 9.49
C LEU A 213 -3.13 -0.01 8.18
N ASN A 214 -3.48 0.61 7.05
CA ASN A 214 -2.67 0.39 5.86
C ASN A 214 -1.45 1.32 5.85
N TYR A 215 -0.41 0.91 5.11
CA TYR A 215 0.84 1.67 5.01
C TYR A 215 0.63 3.12 4.60
N ALA A 216 -0.18 3.39 3.57
CA ALA A 216 -0.40 4.74 3.07
C ALA A 216 -1.07 5.64 4.12
N TYR A 217 -2.05 5.13 4.87
CA TYR A 217 -2.69 5.87 5.95
C TYR A 217 -1.70 6.20 7.07
N TRP A 218 -0.94 5.18 7.53
CA TRP A 218 0.06 5.37 8.59
C TRP A 218 1.14 6.38 8.18
N LEU A 219 1.70 6.26 6.98
CA LEU A 219 2.71 7.19 6.46
C LEU A 219 2.17 8.63 6.39
N ASN A 220 0.92 8.80 5.96
CA ASN A 220 0.29 10.12 5.89
C ASN A 220 0.09 10.74 7.29
N VAL A 221 -0.39 9.98 8.27
CA VAL A 221 -0.60 10.53 9.64
C VAL A 221 0.71 10.76 10.37
N MET A 222 1.76 9.99 10.06
CA MET A 222 3.11 10.17 10.62
C MET A 222 3.92 11.29 9.93
N ARG A 223 3.49 11.74 8.73
CA ARG A 223 4.14 12.82 7.97
C ARG A 223 3.88 14.20 8.56
N VAL A 224 2.75 14.43 9.22
CA VAL A 224 2.22 15.76 9.52
C VAL A 224 2.88 16.40 10.74
N PRO A 225 3.83 17.33 10.56
CA PRO A 225 4.40 18.10 11.67
C PRO A 225 3.60 19.35 12.03
N LYS A 226 2.77 19.88 11.11
CA LYS A 226 2.23 21.25 11.21
C LYS A 226 0.81 21.35 11.76
N ASN A 227 0.05 20.25 11.86
CA ASN A 227 -1.27 20.28 12.50
C ASN A 227 -1.22 19.67 13.90
N PRO A 228 -1.26 20.49 15.00
CA PRO A 228 -1.20 19.99 16.37
C PRO A 228 -2.30 19.00 16.71
N GLU A 229 -3.46 19.11 16.06
CA GLU A 229 -4.59 18.20 16.28
C GLU A 229 -4.32 16.81 15.72
N VAL A 230 -3.61 16.68 14.59
CA VAL A 230 -3.27 15.37 14.00
C VAL A 230 -2.17 14.70 14.81
N LYS A 231 -1.16 15.44 15.25
CA LYS A 231 -0.07 14.93 16.10
C LYS A 231 -0.58 14.39 17.44
N LYS A 232 -1.71 14.90 17.93
CA LYS A 232 -2.33 14.45 19.18
C LYS A 232 -2.90 13.03 19.13
N TYR A 233 -3.24 12.52 17.93
CA TYR A 233 -3.91 11.22 17.79
C TYR A 233 -2.96 10.07 17.44
N PHE A 234 -1.90 10.32 16.67
CA PHE A 234 -0.97 9.30 16.22
C PHE A 234 0.47 9.76 16.45
N ASP A 235 1.19 9.01 17.27
CA ASP A 235 2.59 9.24 17.58
C ASP A 235 3.40 7.96 17.37
N ILE A 236 4.72 8.03 17.56
CA ILE A 236 5.58 6.85 17.54
C ILE A 236 5.14 5.92 18.66
N ARG A 237 4.88 4.67 18.30
CA ARG A 237 4.53 3.60 19.23
C ARG A 237 5.72 2.66 19.43
N ASN A 238 5.72 1.94 20.55
CA ASN A 238 6.80 1.04 20.94
C ASN A 238 7.05 -0.08 19.92
N VAL A 239 5.99 -0.54 19.24
CA VAL A 239 6.06 -1.64 18.27
C VAL A 239 5.38 -1.23 16.96
N THR A 240 6.03 -1.52 15.85
CA THR A 240 5.42 -1.45 14.51
C THR A 240 5.62 -2.78 13.80
N ILE A 241 4.52 -3.47 13.53
CA ILE A 241 4.49 -4.72 12.79
C ILE A 241 4.13 -4.40 11.34
N CYS A 242 5.01 -4.76 10.42
CA CYS A 242 4.85 -4.55 8.99
C CYS A 242 4.57 -5.90 8.32
N ASP A 243 3.31 -6.15 7.92
CA ASP A 243 2.92 -7.36 7.21
C ASP A 243 2.95 -7.13 5.70
N GLU A 244 3.37 -8.14 4.93
CA GLU A 244 3.75 -8.03 3.51
C GLU A 244 4.77 -6.90 3.29
N ALA A 245 5.79 -6.89 4.16
CA ALA A 245 6.78 -5.82 4.25
C ALA A 245 7.61 -5.61 2.97
N HIS A 246 7.68 -6.62 2.09
CA HIS A 246 8.35 -6.51 0.78
C HIS A 246 7.79 -5.36 -0.08
N LEU A 247 6.52 -4.96 0.13
CA LEU A 247 5.88 -3.84 -0.59
C LEU A 247 6.21 -2.46 0.00
N LEU A 248 6.75 -2.42 1.23
CA LEU A 248 6.95 -1.17 1.95
C LEU A 248 7.86 -0.16 1.22
N PRO A 249 9.03 -0.55 0.66
CA PRO A 249 9.88 0.39 -0.05
C PRO A 249 9.17 1.07 -1.23
N ASP A 250 8.49 0.30 -2.07
CA ASP A 250 7.76 0.85 -3.23
C ASP A 250 6.58 1.74 -2.79
N ILE A 251 5.84 1.37 -1.75
CA ILE A 251 4.73 2.19 -1.21
C ILE A 251 5.26 3.53 -0.69
N VAL A 252 6.35 3.52 0.09
CA VAL A 252 6.96 4.75 0.61
C VAL A 252 7.43 5.62 -0.55
N CYS A 253 8.23 5.07 -1.47
CA CYS A 253 8.75 5.84 -2.60
C CYS A 253 7.62 6.41 -3.47
N ASN A 254 6.57 5.65 -3.76
CA ASN A 254 5.44 6.14 -4.55
C ASN A 254 4.65 7.25 -3.84
N LEU A 255 4.52 7.18 -2.51
CA LEU A 255 3.82 8.21 -1.74
C LEU A 255 4.60 9.52 -1.64
N PHE A 256 5.93 9.45 -1.67
CA PHE A 256 6.81 10.61 -1.53
C PHE A 256 7.40 11.11 -2.87
N ASN A 257 6.99 10.52 -3.99
CA ASN A 257 7.23 11.09 -5.31
C ASN A 257 6.42 12.37 -5.49
N LEU A 258 7.00 13.36 -6.13
CA LEU A 258 6.33 14.59 -6.48
C LEU A 258 5.73 14.51 -7.88
N GLU A 259 4.42 14.68 -7.99
CA GLU A 259 3.72 14.83 -9.26
C GLU A 259 3.17 16.26 -9.38
N LEU A 260 3.72 17.03 -10.30
CA LEU A 260 3.27 18.39 -10.57
C LEU A 260 2.31 18.39 -11.76
N THR A 261 1.11 18.93 -11.54
CA THR A 261 0.07 19.12 -12.55
C THR A 261 -0.48 20.53 -12.43
N ASP A 262 -1.09 21.03 -13.51
CA ASP A 262 -1.69 22.37 -13.50
C ASP A 262 -3.06 22.45 -12.78
N ASN A 263 -3.51 21.38 -12.12
CA ASN A 263 -4.83 21.31 -11.49
C ASN A 263 -5.09 22.41 -10.46
N ILE A 264 -4.08 22.75 -9.64
CA ILE A 264 -4.19 23.85 -8.65
C ILE A 264 -4.35 25.19 -9.37
N LEU A 265 -3.53 25.44 -10.39
CA LEU A 265 -3.59 26.69 -11.17
C LEU A 265 -4.97 26.86 -11.86
N VAL A 266 -5.51 25.76 -12.39
CA VAL A 266 -6.86 25.76 -13.01
C VAL A 266 -7.94 26.08 -11.97
N LYS A 267 -7.82 25.52 -10.75
CA LYS A 267 -8.76 25.84 -9.66
C LYS A 267 -8.70 27.32 -9.29
N ILE A 268 -7.48 27.88 -9.12
CA ILE A 268 -7.26 29.28 -8.80
C ILE A 268 -7.85 30.17 -9.91
N ASN A 269 -7.55 29.88 -11.17
CA ASN A 269 -8.05 30.66 -12.30
C ASN A 269 -9.58 30.68 -12.35
N ASN A 270 -10.24 29.51 -12.20
CA ASN A 270 -11.69 29.43 -12.20
C ASN A 270 -12.31 30.24 -11.04
N LYS A 271 -11.65 30.28 -9.90
CA LYS A 271 -12.13 31.06 -8.75
C LYS A 271 -11.94 32.57 -8.93
N LEU A 272 -10.83 32.98 -9.54
CA LEU A 272 -10.65 34.38 -9.93
C LEU A 272 -11.72 34.83 -10.93
N ASP A 273 -12.06 34.01 -11.91
CA ASP A 273 -13.11 34.29 -12.88
C ASP A 273 -14.51 34.36 -12.23
N ASP A 274 -14.78 33.56 -11.19
CA ASP A 274 -16.02 33.66 -10.41
C ASP A 274 -16.08 34.95 -9.56
N ILE A 275 -14.96 35.36 -8.98
CA ILE A 275 -14.83 36.62 -8.22
C ILE A 275 -15.04 37.81 -9.16
N GLU A 276 -14.47 37.79 -10.36
CA GLU A 276 -14.61 38.84 -11.38
C GLU A 276 -16.07 39.10 -11.75
N LYS A 277 -16.92 38.08 -11.76
CA LYS A 277 -18.34 38.19 -12.07
C LYS A 277 -19.14 38.92 -10.97
N VAL A 278 -18.66 38.88 -9.73
CA VAL A 278 -19.36 39.39 -8.56
C VAL A 278 -18.75 40.69 -8.03
N PHE A 279 -17.44 40.81 -8.10
CA PHE A 279 -16.65 41.91 -7.65
C PHE A 279 -15.82 42.50 -8.78
N SER A 280 -15.69 43.84 -8.88
CA SER A 280 -14.78 44.45 -9.86
C SER A 280 -13.33 44.11 -9.54
N PHE A 281 -12.51 43.86 -10.58
CA PHE A 281 -11.08 43.65 -10.43
C PHE A 281 -10.40 44.86 -9.79
N ASN A 282 -9.54 44.58 -8.81
CA ASN A 282 -8.60 45.57 -8.27
C ASN A 282 -7.17 45.27 -8.82
N GLN A 283 -6.22 46.12 -8.48
CA GLN A 283 -4.84 46.00 -8.92
C GLN A 283 -4.22 44.65 -8.49
N LYS A 284 -4.50 44.17 -7.26
CA LYS A 284 -4.00 42.91 -6.72
C LYS A 284 -4.53 41.70 -7.50
N SER A 285 -5.77 41.72 -7.93
CA SER A 285 -6.33 40.66 -8.77
C SER A 285 -5.62 40.54 -10.11
N LEU A 286 -5.19 41.66 -10.68
CA LEU A 286 -4.40 41.67 -11.91
C LEU A 286 -3.00 41.10 -11.69
N GLU A 287 -2.32 41.48 -10.58
CA GLU A 287 -1.02 40.94 -10.19
C GLU A 287 -1.09 39.42 -10.02
N VAL A 288 -2.12 38.90 -9.32
CA VAL A 288 -2.35 37.46 -9.18
C VAL A 288 -2.53 36.78 -10.53
N LYS A 289 -3.33 37.37 -11.46
CA LYS A 289 -3.56 36.80 -12.80
C LYS A 289 -2.27 36.76 -13.64
N GLU A 290 -1.44 37.78 -13.54
CA GLU A 290 -0.14 37.81 -14.25
C GLU A 290 0.81 36.75 -13.73
N HIS A 291 0.91 36.63 -12.39
CA HIS A 291 1.73 35.63 -11.75
C HIS A 291 1.25 34.19 -12.06
N LEU A 292 -0.08 33.99 -12.04
CA LEU A 292 -0.70 32.72 -12.43
C LEU A 292 -0.34 32.32 -13.86
N LYS A 293 -0.31 33.27 -14.82
CA LYS A 293 0.17 33.01 -16.20
C LYS A 293 1.62 32.58 -16.25
N LYS A 294 2.49 33.13 -15.37
CA LYS A 294 3.89 32.70 -15.22
C LYS A 294 3.95 31.24 -14.77
N CYS A 295 3.21 30.86 -13.74
CA CYS A 295 3.14 29.49 -13.25
C CYS A 295 2.63 28.50 -14.32
N PHE A 296 1.62 28.87 -15.12
CA PHE A 296 1.13 28.02 -16.21
C PHE A 296 2.16 27.75 -17.31
N LYS A 297 3.16 28.62 -17.51
CA LYS A 297 4.21 28.39 -18.51
C LYS A 297 5.04 27.16 -18.19
N PHE A 298 5.23 26.83 -16.92
CA PHE A 298 5.95 25.65 -16.48
C PHE A 298 5.40 24.35 -17.10
N PHE A 299 4.10 24.25 -17.29
CA PHE A 299 3.45 23.07 -17.85
C PHE A 299 3.36 23.03 -19.39
N LYS A 300 3.88 24.05 -20.09
CA LYS A 300 3.88 24.10 -21.56
C LYS A 300 5.04 23.36 -22.20
N PHE A 301 6.11 23.13 -21.45
CA PHE A 301 7.35 22.55 -21.93
C PHE A 301 7.81 21.41 -21.02
N PRO A 302 8.57 20.43 -21.54
CA PRO A 302 9.22 19.44 -20.69
C PRO A 302 10.28 20.10 -19.82
N ILE A 303 10.49 19.59 -18.60
CA ILE A 303 11.56 20.04 -17.69
C ILE A 303 12.90 19.60 -18.28
N ASN A 304 13.86 20.52 -18.36
CA ASN A 304 15.22 20.26 -18.84
C ASN A 304 16.22 20.06 -17.70
N ASN A 305 15.97 20.70 -16.56
CA ASN A 305 16.83 20.63 -15.39
C ASN A 305 16.02 20.80 -14.11
N PHE A 306 16.63 20.42 -13.00
CA PHE A 306 15.97 20.43 -11.70
C PHE A 306 15.73 21.83 -11.12
N SER A 307 16.53 22.83 -11.53
CA SER A 307 16.35 24.21 -11.07
C SER A 307 15.01 24.81 -11.53
N GLU A 308 14.47 24.38 -12.66
CA GLU A 308 13.15 24.80 -13.13
C GLU A 308 12.04 24.36 -12.18
N VAL A 309 12.19 23.20 -11.51
CA VAL A 309 11.25 22.70 -10.51
C VAL A 309 11.32 23.56 -9.25
N ILE A 310 12.53 23.92 -8.80
CA ILE A 310 12.72 24.79 -7.62
C ILE A 310 12.07 26.15 -7.89
N THR A 311 12.38 26.77 -9.02
CA THR A 311 11.79 28.07 -9.42
C THR A 311 10.25 27.99 -9.47
N TYR A 312 9.68 26.90 -10.00
CA TYR A 312 8.23 26.73 -10.02
C TYR A 312 7.64 26.65 -8.59
N CYS A 313 8.30 25.94 -7.67
CA CYS A 313 7.84 25.86 -6.28
C CYS A 313 7.91 27.23 -5.57
N GLU A 314 8.97 28.03 -5.84
CA GLU A 314 9.08 29.40 -5.35
C GLU A 314 7.98 30.30 -5.92
N ASP A 315 7.70 30.21 -7.23
CA ASP A 315 6.61 30.93 -7.90
C ASP A 315 5.23 30.55 -7.28
N MET A 316 5.03 29.32 -6.88
CA MET A 316 3.78 28.88 -6.22
C MET A 316 3.62 29.46 -4.82
N LEU A 317 4.70 29.64 -4.04
CA LEU A 317 4.66 30.28 -2.74
C LEU A 317 4.39 31.78 -2.90
N GLU A 318 5.05 32.47 -3.84
CA GLU A 318 4.78 33.86 -4.17
C GLU A 318 3.32 34.07 -4.60
N LEU A 319 2.75 33.13 -5.40
CA LEU A 319 1.34 33.14 -5.75
C LEU A 319 0.44 33.05 -4.51
N GLY A 320 0.81 32.26 -3.51
CA GLY A 320 0.10 32.16 -2.21
C GLY A 320 0.10 33.48 -1.43
N GLU A 321 1.23 34.18 -1.41
CA GLU A 321 1.34 35.51 -0.78
C GLU A 321 0.45 36.54 -1.48
N LEU A 322 0.49 36.61 -2.80
CA LEU A 322 -0.34 37.51 -3.61
C LEU A 322 -1.84 37.24 -3.42
N LEU A 323 -2.24 35.97 -3.37
CA LEU A 323 -3.63 35.57 -3.07
C LEU A 323 -4.05 36.04 -1.66
N THR A 324 -3.15 35.90 -0.68
CA THR A 324 -3.41 36.36 0.70
C THR A 324 -3.62 37.85 0.78
N GLU A 325 -2.79 38.63 0.07
CA GLU A 325 -2.92 40.09 0.00
C GLU A 325 -4.22 40.50 -0.70
N MET A 326 -4.54 39.87 -1.83
CA MET A 326 -5.80 40.07 -2.55
C MET A 326 -7.02 39.82 -1.63
N MET A 327 -7.00 38.73 -0.86
CA MET A 327 -8.05 38.35 0.06
C MET A 327 -8.23 39.41 1.18
N LYS A 328 -7.11 39.92 1.71
CA LYS A 328 -7.16 40.98 2.74
C LYS A 328 -7.82 42.27 2.19
N GLU A 329 -7.49 42.62 0.95
CA GLU A 329 -8.06 43.81 0.30
C GLU A 329 -9.56 43.66 0.04
N TYR A 330 -10.05 42.55 -0.50
CA TYR A 330 -11.47 42.27 -0.67
C TYR A 330 -12.23 42.21 0.68
N ASN A 331 -11.64 41.65 1.72
CA ASN A 331 -12.24 41.60 3.05
C ASN A 331 -12.37 43.01 3.69
N SER A 332 -11.46 43.94 3.34
CA SER A 332 -11.52 45.34 3.85
C SER A 332 -12.66 46.15 3.22
N VAL A 333 -12.99 45.85 1.95
CA VAL A 333 -14.00 46.58 1.16
C VAL A 333 -15.40 46.04 1.36
N SER A 334 -15.58 44.73 1.50
CA SER A 334 -16.90 44.04 1.50
C SER A 334 -17.23 43.24 2.76
N LYS A 335 -16.71 43.64 3.87
CA LYS A 335 -16.64 43.16 5.28
C LYS A 335 -17.18 41.78 5.65
N GLU A 336 -18.26 41.27 5.14
CA GLU A 336 -18.83 39.97 5.58
C GLU A 336 -19.16 39.04 4.41
N SER A 337 -19.54 39.61 3.27
CA SER A 337 -20.01 38.81 2.11
C SER A 337 -18.90 38.07 1.39
N PHE A 338 -17.69 38.63 1.25
CA PHE A 338 -16.60 37.97 0.52
C PHE A 338 -16.06 36.75 1.30
N ARG A 339 -15.81 36.92 2.60
CA ARG A 339 -15.33 35.85 3.47
C ARG A 339 -16.33 34.70 3.60
N ASN A 340 -17.62 35.00 3.66
CA ASN A 340 -18.69 34.02 3.73
C ASN A 340 -18.89 33.26 2.41
N MET A 341 -18.61 33.88 1.26
CA MET A 341 -18.78 33.28 -0.04
C MET A 341 -17.55 32.48 -0.51
N TYR A 342 -16.36 32.94 -0.17
CA TYR A 342 -15.09 32.43 -0.73
C TYR A 342 -14.07 31.94 0.29
N GLY A 343 -14.23 32.25 1.59
CA GLY A 343 -13.23 31.93 2.62
C GLY A 343 -12.84 30.46 2.67
N ASP A 344 -13.84 29.58 2.74
CA ASP A 344 -13.59 28.12 2.81
C ASP A 344 -12.88 27.55 1.58
N ILE A 345 -13.07 28.18 0.41
CA ILE A 345 -12.51 27.73 -0.86
C ILE A 345 -11.04 28.13 -0.97
N PHE A 346 -10.70 29.30 -0.47
CA PHE A 346 -9.32 29.76 -0.44
C PHE A 346 -8.50 29.09 0.66
N ASP A 347 -9.11 28.74 1.79
CA ASP A 347 -8.44 27.96 2.85
C ASP A 347 -7.90 26.64 2.28
N ASP A 348 -8.68 25.92 1.45
CA ASP A 348 -8.24 24.69 0.76
C ASP A 348 -7.06 24.93 -0.20
N LEU A 349 -7.12 26.04 -0.94
CA LEU A 349 -6.07 26.40 -1.89
C LEU A 349 -4.78 26.80 -1.18
N PHE A 350 -4.87 27.49 -0.04
CA PHE A 350 -3.71 27.84 0.76
C PHE A 350 -3.02 26.62 1.37
N ASP A 351 -3.79 25.61 1.82
CA ASP A 351 -3.23 24.33 2.28
C ASP A 351 -2.48 23.61 1.15
N ASP A 352 -3.09 23.57 -0.05
CA ASP A 352 -2.46 22.99 -1.25
C ASP A 352 -1.15 23.75 -1.59
N ILE A 353 -1.14 25.10 -1.51
CA ILE A 353 0.03 25.94 -1.82
C ILE A 353 1.09 25.81 -0.71
N ALA A 354 0.72 25.81 0.55
CA ALA A 354 1.65 25.64 1.67
C ALA A 354 2.45 24.34 1.59
N SER A 355 1.91 23.32 0.94
CA SER A 355 2.64 22.08 0.70
C SER A 355 3.94 22.28 -0.13
N TYR A 356 4.02 23.35 -0.92
CA TYR A 356 5.23 23.67 -1.70
C TYR A 356 6.42 24.09 -0.82
N GLU A 357 6.20 24.60 0.40
CA GLU A 357 7.30 24.83 1.36
C GLU A 357 8.01 23.52 1.73
N ASP A 358 7.21 22.46 2.00
CA ASP A 358 7.76 21.15 2.32
C ASP A 358 8.47 20.54 1.09
N TYR A 359 7.94 20.81 -0.11
CA TYR A 359 8.60 20.41 -1.36
C TYR A 359 9.92 21.14 -1.53
N LEU A 360 9.98 22.47 -1.34
CA LEU A 360 11.22 23.25 -1.45
C LEU A 360 12.29 22.78 -0.45
N ASP A 361 11.93 22.54 0.81
CA ASP A 361 12.87 22.03 1.82
C ASP A 361 13.43 20.66 1.41
N ASN A 362 12.59 19.77 0.90
CA ASN A 362 13.03 18.49 0.40
C ASN A 362 13.88 18.63 -0.89
N MET A 363 13.50 19.52 -1.80
CA MET A 363 14.18 19.76 -3.06
C MET A 363 15.55 20.44 -2.89
N SER A 364 15.68 21.36 -1.94
CA SER A 364 16.99 21.97 -1.64
C SER A 364 17.99 20.94 -1.17
N LYS A 365 17.56 19.99 -0.32
CA LYS A 365 18.39 18.87 0.13
C LYS A 365 18.72 17.87 -0.99
N LEU A 366 17.81 17.68 -1.95
CA LEU A 366 18.05 16.87 -3.13
C LEU A 366 18.98 17.56 -4.13
N SER A 367 18.90 18.89 -4.28
CA SER A 367 19.74 19.65 -5.21
C SER A 367 21.23 19.55 -4.91
N GLU A 368 21.61 19.21 -3.69
CA GLU A 368 23.00 18.90 -3.31
C GLU A 368 23.52 17.60 -3.94
N ARG A 369 22.61 16.75 -4.46
CA ARG A 369 22.90 15.45 -5.07
C ARG A 369 22.07 15.23 -6.33
N PRO A 370 22.35 15.95 -7.41
CA PRO A 370 21.55 15.90 -8.64
C PRO A 370 21.53 14.51 -9.29
N GLU A 371 22.55 13.67 -9.03
CA GLU A 371 22.61 12.27 -9.49
C GLU A 371 21.54 11.38 -8.85
N ASP A 372 20.98 11.77 -7.72
CA ASP A 372 19.91 11.05 -7.04
C ASP A 372 18.50 11.47 -7.53
N ILE A 373 18.40 12.43 -8.43
CA ILE A 373 17.10 12.94 -8.89
C ILE A 373 16.77 12.36 -10.27
N TYR A 374 15.58 11.79 -10.36
CA TYR A 374 14.93 11.48 -11.62
C TYR A 374 13.77 12.43 -11.86
N PHE A 375 13.70 13.00 -13.05
CA PHE A 375 12.54 13.76 -13.48
C PHE A 375 12.11 13.35 -14.88
N GLU A 376 10.82 13.39 -15.12
CA GLU A 376 10.18 13.02 -16.38
C GLU A 376 9.00 13.96 -16.64
N SER A 377 8.79 14.29 -17.92
CA SER A 377 7.66 15.10 -18.36
C SER A 377 6.79 14.27 -19.29
N GLU A 378 5.60 13.93 -18.84
CA GLU A 378 4.61 13.19 -19.61
C GLU A 378 3.63 14.15 -20.29
N LYS A 379 3.38 13.97 -21.59
CA LYS A 379 2.35 14.73 -22.30
C LYS A 379 0.96 14.31 -21.80
N ASN A 380 0.14 15.29 -21.44
CA ASN A 380 -1.25 15.05 -21.08
C ASN A 380 -2.09 14.95 -22.36
N SER A 381 -2.47 13.74 -22.75
CA SER A 381 -3.17 13.43 -24.00
C SER A 381 -4.65 13.85 -24.05
N ASN A 382 -5.19 14.39 -22.94
CA ASN A 382 -6.63 14.65 -22.81
C ASN A 382 -7.08 16.07 -23.18
N PHE A 383 -6.19 16.92 -23.68
CA PHE A 383 -6.51 18.31 -24.05
C PHE A 383 -5.91 18.70 -25.40
N ASP A 384 -6.62 19.53 -26.16
CA ASP A 384 -6.18 20.12 -27.45
C ASP A 384 -4.93 21.02 -27.33
N ILE A 385 -4.54 21.39 -26.13
CA ILE A 385 -3.33 22.17 -25.83
C ILE A 385 -2.29 21.22 -25.23
N GLN A 386 -1.10 21.16 -25.81
CA GLN A 386 0.03 20.39 -25.28
C GLN A 386 0.37 20.89 -23.87
N LYS A 387 0.02 20.09 -22.86
CA LYS A 387 0.40 20.30 -21.46
C LYS A 387 1.18 19.09 -20.98
N TYR A 388 2.13 19.36 -20.09
CA TYR A 388 2.93 18.32 -19.47
C TYR A 388 2.53 18.12 -18.01
N LYS A 389 2.59 16.89 -17.56
CA LYS A 389 2.65 16.50 -16.16
C LYS A 389 4.12 16.22 -15.87
N HIS A 390 4.63 16.74 -14.76
CA HIS A 390 6.02 16.53 -14.35
C HIS A 390 6.08 15.60 -13.15
N ILE A 391 6.98 14.63 -13.23
CA ILE A 391 7.18 13.59 -12.21
C ILE A 391 8.62 13.71 -11.73
N ILE A 392 8.81 13.91 -10.44
CA ILE A 392 10.12 13.99 -9.80
C ILE A 392 10.22 12.87 -8.76
N LYS A 393 11.31 12.10 -8.81
CA LYS A 393 11.55 10.96 -7.91
C LYS A 393 12.95 11.02 -7.33
N ASP A 394 13.06 10.68 -6.06
CA ASP A 394 14.34 10.37 -5.44
C ASP A 394 14.77 8.95 -5.86
N LEU A 395 15.92 8.84 -6.55
CA LEU A 395 16.50 7.55 -6.91
C LEU A 395 17.15 6.83 -5.71
N ASN A 396 17.40 7.56 -4.61
CA ASN A 396 17.90 6.97 -3.38
C ASN A 396 16.74 6.49 -2.50
N GLU A 397 16.14 5.35 -2.90
CA GLU A 397 14.99 4.77 -2.21
C GLU A 397 15.28 4.49 -0.74
N SER A 398 16.47 3.97 -0.41
CA SER A 398 16.85 3.68 0.97
C SER A 398 16.82 4.93 1.87
N ARG A 399 17.27 6.09 1.35
CA ARG A 399 17.19 7.38 2.06
C ARG A 399 15.74 7.80 2.26
N THR A 400 14.93 7.71 1.21
CA THR A 400 13.52 8.08 1.26
C THR A 400 12.74 7.19 2.23
N VAL A 401 12.98 5.88 2.20
CA VAL A 401 12.36 4.92 3.13
C VAL A 401 12.84 5.15 4.56
N ARG A 402 14.13 5.33 4.78
CA ARG A 402 14.70 5.59 6.10
C ARG A 402 14.06 6.81 6.74
N LYS A 403 14.13 7.97 6.08
CA LYS A 403 13.62 9.27 6.59
C LYS A 403 12.12 9.26 6.84
N ASN A 404 11.36 8.70 5.92
CA ASN A 404 9.90 8.83 5.94
C ASN A 404 9.17 7.71 6.67
N CYS A 405 9.84 6.59 6.90
CA CYS A 405 9.26 5.41 7.53
C CYS A 405 10.09 4.91 8.71
N ILE A 406 11.33 4.46 8.47
CA ILE A 406 12.12 3.71 9.44
C ILE A 406 12.47 4.54 10.69
N ASP A 407 12.82 5.82 10.51
CA ASP A 407 13.15 6.72 11.63
C ASP A 407 11.93 7.00 12.54
N LYS A 408 10.72 6.68 12.10
CA LYS A 408 9.46 6.80 12.85
C LYS A 408 9.04 5.50 13.55
N ILE A 409 9.87 4.47 13.51
CA ILE A 409 9.63 3.18 14.14
C ILE A 409 10.61 3.03 15.30
N ASP A 410 10.11 2.77 16.51
CA ASP A 410 10.96 2.45 17.67
C ASP A 410 11.48 1.02 17.56
N PHE A 411 10.60 0.01 17.62
CA PHE A 411 10.91 -1.37 17.27
C PHE A 411 10.07 -1.83 16.08
N GLY A 412 10.73 -2.42 15.05
CA GLY A 412 10.08 -2.89 13.83
C GLY A 412 10.17 -4.40 13.64
N LEU A 413 9.02 -5.06 13.41
CA LEU A 413 8.93 -6.43 12.94
C LEU A 413 8.45 -6.44 11.50
N PHE A 414 9.37 -6.70 10.56
CA PHE A 414 9.07 -6.78 9.13
C PHE A 414 8.82 -8.23 8.72
N MET A 415 7.59 -8.56 8.37
CA MET A 415 7.17 -9.91 8.00
C MET A 415 6.75 -9.97 6.55
N SER A 416 7.18 -11.00 5.84
CA SER A 416 6.67 -11.35 4.51
C SER A 416 6.93 -12.80 4.17
N GLY A 417 6.16 -13.36 3.24
CA GLY A 417 6.43 -14.68 2.65
C GLY A 417 7.39 -14.63 1.48
N THR A 418 7.84 -13.45 1.06
CA THR A 418 8.51 -13.23 -0.24
C THR A 418 9.61 -12.18 -0.16
N LEU A 419 10.42 -12.20 0.91
CA LEU A 419 11.50 -11.22 1.08
C LEU A 419 12.68 -11.49 0.13
N GLY A 420 12.89 -12.73 -0.26
CA GLY A 420 14.06 -13.11 -1.03
C GLY A 420 15.36 -12.87 -0.26
N ASN A 421 16.31 -12.15 -0.85
CA ASN A 421 17.52 -11.79 -0.12
C ASN A 421 17.21 -10.70 0.93
N MET A 422 17.18 -11.08 2.20
CA MET A 422 16.85 -10.18 3.32
C MET A 422 17.87 -9.06 3.51
N ASP A 423 19.14 -9.22 3.10
CA ASP A 423 20.14 -8.15 3.19
C ASP A 423 19.90 -7.08 2.11
N GLU A 424 19.46 -7.49 0.92
CA GLU A 424 19.04 -6.56 -0.13
C GLU A 424 17.78 -5.80 0.30
N PHE A 425 16.85 -6.48 0.97
CA PHE A 425 15.67 -5.84 1.53
C PHE A 425 16.04 -4.83 2.62
N ALA A 426 16.93 -5.19 3.55
CA ALA A 426 17.43 -4.28 4.58
C ALA A 426 18.10 -3.03 3.97
N LYS A 427 18.86 -3.18 2.87
CA LYS A 427 19.44 -2.05 2.13
C LYS A 427 18.37 -1.12 1.54
N LEU A 428 17.27 -1.66 0.99
CA LEU A 428 16.16 -0.84 0.49
C LEU A 428 15.44 -0.08 1.61
N LEU A 429 15.38 -0.66 2.81
CA LEU A 429 14.86 0.03 4.01
C LEU A 429 15.85 1.08 4.57
N GLY A 430 17.11 1.09 4.13
CA GLY A 430 18.16 1.94 4.66
C GLY A 430 18.61 1.51 6.06
N LEU A 431 18.55 0.21 6.39
CA LEU A 431 19.01 -0.33 7.68
C LEU A 431 20.51 -0.58 7.67
N GLU A 432 21.16 -0.31 8.78
CA GLU A 432 22.55 -0.65 9.04
C GLU A 432 22.65 -2.06 9.61
N GLU A 433 23.79 -2.75 9.40
CA GLU A 433 23.98 -4.17 9.78
C GLU A 433 23.80 -4.44 11.27
N ASN A 434 24.10 -3.46 12.12
CA ASN A 434 23.95 -3.56 13.58
C ASN A 434 22.52 -3.29 14.08
N GLU A 435 21.62 -2.77 13.23
CA GLU A 435 20.25 -2.44 13.63
C GLU A 435 19.28 -3.61 13.49
N TYR A 436 19.56 -4.59 12.63
CA TYR A 436 18.61 -5.64 12.31
C TYR A 436 19.15 -7.06 12.44
N THR A 437 18.24 -7.99 12.59
CA THR A 437 18.53 -9.42 12.52
C THR A 437 17.53 -10.11 11.59
N LYS A 438 17.95 -11.26 11.03
CA LYS A 438 17.18 -12.05 10.09
C LYS A 438 16.66 -13.31 10.74
N MET A 439 15.41 -13.65 10.47
CA MET A 439 14.78 -14.88 10.91
C MET A 439 14.03 -15.54 9.75
N PHE A 440 14.01 -16.84 9.75
CA PHE A 440 13.30 -17.65 8.75
C PHE A 440 12.38 -18.64 9.48
N LEU A 441 11.11 -18.68 9.06
CA LEU A 441 10.16 -19.68 9.50
C LEU A 441 9.94 -20.68 8.36
N PRO A 442 10.26 -21.97 8.53
CA PRO A 442 10.10 -22.95 7.48
C PRO A 442 8.61 -23.15 7.13
N SER A 443 8.33 -23.44 5.88
CA SER A 443 7.00 -23.75 5.41
C SER A 443 6.47 -25.05 6.06
N THR A 444 5.17 -25.06 6.31
CA THR A 444 4.45 -26.23 6.81
C THR A 444 3.83 -27.08 5.68
N PHE A 445 4.00 -26.65 4.43
CA PHE A 445 3.41 -27.31 3.26
C PHE A 445 4.16 -28.56 2.85
N ASP A 446 3.41 -29.50 2.30
CA ASP A 446 3.97 -30.69 1.63
C ASP A 446 4.22 -30.36 0.15
N PHE A 447 5.49 -30.06 -0.16
CA PHE A 447 5.92 -29.63 -1.50
C PHE A 447 5.70 -30.66 -2.58
N THR A 448 5.66 -31.95 -2.23
CA THR A 448 5.44 -33.03 -3.21
C THR A 448 4.06 -32.97 -3.86
N LYS A 449 3.10 -32.29 -3.22
CA LYS A 449 1.73 -32.11 -3.72
C LYS A 449 1.59 -30.98 -4.74
N SER A 450 2.62 -30.18 -4.94
CA SER A 450 2.53 -28.99 -5.80
C SER A 450 3.77 -28.83 -6.69
N PRO A 451 3.94 -29.74 -7.63
CA PRO A 451 5.09 -29.72 -8.56
C PRO A 451 5.08 -28.47 -9.45
N ILE A 452 6.26 -27.98 -9.79
CA ILE A 452 6.48 -26.85 -10.70
C ILE A 452 7.13 -27.39 -11.97
N TYR A 453 6.41 -27.30 -13.08
CA TYR A 453 6.85 -27.81 -14.38
C TYR A 453 7.51 -26.71 -15.20
N LEU A 454 8.78 -26.86 -15.50
CA LEU A 454 9.50 -26.06 -16.50
C LEU A 454 9.27 -26.65 -17.90
N THR A 455 8.90 -25.80 -18.85
CA THR A 455 8.72 -26.22 -20.25
C THR A 455 9.80 -25.61 -21.13
N ASP A 456 10.26 -26.38 -22.12
CA ASP A 456 11.16 -25.86 -23.16
C ASP A 456 10.35 -25.37 -24.37
N SER A 457 9.59 -24.24 -24.11
CA SER A 457 8.68 -23.71 -25.13
C SER A 457 9.26 -22.54 -25.93
N GLY A 458 10.43 -22.03 -25.54
CA GLY A 458 11.12 -20.92 -26.17
C GLY A 458 11.19 -19.68 -25.28
N TYR A 459 11.99 -18.69 -25.68
CA TYR A 459 12.23 -17.45 -24.91
C TYR A 459 11.29 -16.32 -25.35
N LEU A 460 10.69 -15.61 -24.41
CA LEU A 460 9.86 -14.40 -24.65
C LEU A 460 10.63 -13.10 -24.33
N ASN A 461 11.85 -12.99 -24.82
CA ASN A 461 12.60 -11.74 -24.80
C ASN A 461 12.25 -10.86 -26.03
N TYR A 462 12.75 -9.62 -26.05
CA TYR A 462 12.48 -8.68 -27.13
C TYR A 462 12.78 -9.22 -28.54
N ASN A 463 13.89 -9.95 -28.73
CA ASN A 463 14.34 -10.42 -30.02
C ASN A 463 13.64 -11.72 -30.49
N SER A 464 13.10 -12.50 -29.56
CA SER A 464 12.52 -13.82 -29.87
C SER A 464 11.02 -13.92 -29.56
N PHE A 465 10.38 -12.81 -29.17
CA PHE A 465 8.97 -12.79 -28.82
C PHE A 465 8.09 -13.28 -29.96
N ASP A 466 8.19 -12.65 -31.12
CA ASP A 466 7.29 -12.94 -32.25
C ASP A 466 7.52 -14.32 -32.85
N SER A 467 8.73 -14.89 -32.73
CA SER A 467 9.04 -16.25 -33.22
C SER A 467 8.58 -17.38 -32.29
N ASN A 468 8.38 -17.07 -30.98
CA ASN A 468 8.09 -18.11 -29.99
C ASN A 468 6.70 -18.02 -29.37
N ILE A 469 6.04 -16.85 -29.46
CA ILE A 469 4.78 -16.62 -28.74
C ILE A 469 3.68 -17.61 -29.16
N ASP A 470 3.52 -17.90 -30.44
CA ASP A 470 2.50 -18.82 -30.93
C ASP A 470 2.69 -20.22 -30.36
N ARG A 471 3.91 -20.73 -30.38
CA ARG A 471 4.27 -22.05 -29.81
C ARG A 471 3.95 -22.09 -28.30
N ILE A 472 4.28 -21.03 -27.56
CA ILE A 472 4.03 -20.95 -26.12
C ILE A 472 2.53 -20.90 -25.83
N LEU A 473 1.75 -20.16 -26.63
CA LEU A 473 0.29 -20.12 -26.50
C LEU A 473 -0.34 -21.48 -26.85
N ASP A 474 0.20 -22.24 -27.81
CA ASP A 474 -0.23 -23.62 -28.11
C ASP A 474 0.02 -24.58 -26.94
N VAL A 475 1.14 -24.42 -26.24
CA VAL A 475 1.44 -25.19 -25.03
C VAL A 475 0.46 -24.80 -23.92
N CYS A 476 0.19 -23.51 -23.74
CA CYS A 476 -0.81 -23.00 -22.78
C CYS A 476 -2.18 -23.64 -23.03
N VAL A 477 -2.67 -23.60 -24.28
CA VAL A 477 -3.95 -24.18 -24.68
C VAL A 477 -3.98 -25.71 -24.41
N ARG A 478 -2.93 -26.43 -24.71
CA ARG A 478 -2.85 -27.89 -24.42
C ARG A 478 -2.93 -28.16 -22.90
N ILE A 479 -2.27 -27.36 -22.08
CA ILE A 479 -2.35 -27.52 -20.63
C ILE A 479 -3.77 -27.27 -20.14
N THR A 480 -4.49 -26.26 -20.65
CA THR A 480 -5.88 -26.01 -20.23
C THR A 480 -6.82 -27.18 -20.57
N LYS A 481 -6.56 -27.91 -21.64
CA LYS A 481 -7.30 -29.13 -21.99
C LYS A 481 -7.02 -30.29 -21.00
N LEU A 482 -5.81 -30.38 -20.45
CA LEU A 482 -5.51 -31.37 -19.39
C LEU A 482 -6.26 -31.09 -18.08
N HIS A 483 -6.75 -29.87 -17.91
CA HIS A 483 -7.43 -29.37 -16.71
C HIS A 483 -8.89 -28.94 -17.00
N GLU A 484 -9.58 -29.64 -17.92
CA GLU A 484 -10.91 -29.21 -18.38
C GLU A 484 -11.97 -29.17 -17.26
N ASN A 485 -11.81 -29.97 -16.21
CA ASN A 485 -12.72 -30.05 -15.05
C ASN A 485 -12.19 -29.33 -13.81
N GLU A 486 -11.11 -28.57 -13.92
CA GLU A 486 -10.46 -27.91 -12.78
C GLU A 486 -10.43 -26.41 -12.95
N LYS A 487 -10.58 -25.68 -11.85
CA LYS A 487 -10.37 -24.23 -11.80
C LYS A 487 -8.89 -23.91 -11.80
N GLY A 488 -8.51 -22.82 -12.48
CA GLY A 488 -7.12 -22.40 -12.57
C GLY A 488 -6.93 -20.93 -12.83
N ILE A 489 -5.68 -20.49 -12.85
CA ILE A 489 -5.28 -19.13 -13.23
C ILE A 489 -4.19 -19.12 -14.28
N ILE A 490 -4.23 -18.14 -15.18
CA ILE A 490 -3.21 -17.93 -16.21
C ILE A 490 -2.64 -16.51 -16.08
N HIS A 491 -1.36 -16.43 -15.71
CA HIS A 491 -0.60 -15.20 -15.62
C HIS A 491 0.00 -14.85 -17.00
N THR A 492 -0.55 -13.82 -17.66
CA THR A 492 -0.11 -13.42 -19.00
C THR A 492 1.02 -12.38 -18.99
N ALA A 493 1.35 -11.80 -17.84
CA ALA A 493 2.34 -10.74 -17.61
C ALA A 493 2.07 -9.41 -18.37
N THR A 494 1.38 -9.43 -19.51
CA THR A 494 1.03 -8.22 -20.28
C THR A 494 -0.36 -8.34 -20.92
N PHE A 495 -1.04 -7.22 -21.13
CA PHE A 495 -2.30 -7.20 -21.87
C PHE A 495 -2.15 -7.62 -23.35
N LYS A 496 -0.96 -7.41 -23.96
CA LYS A 496 -0.69 -7.90 -25.32
C LYS A 496 -0.83 -9.44 -25.37
N ILE A 497 -0.17 -10.16 -24.46
CA ILE A 497 -0.25 -11.62 -24.39
C ILE A 497 -1.67 -12.06 -24.00
N ASN A 498 -2.34 -11.31 -23.12
CA ASN A 498 -3.72 -11.57 -22.72
C ASN A 498 -4.67 -11.60 -23.94
N ASN A 499 -4.58 -10.58 -24.80
CA ASN A 499 -5.39 -10.48 -26.01
C ASN A 499 -5.05 -11.56 -27.04
N MET A 500 -3.76 -11.86 -27.25
CA MET A 500 -3.33 -12.93 -28.16
C MET A 500 -3.86 -14.30 -27.71
N LEU A 501 -3.78 -14.59 -26.40
CA LEU A 501 -4.33 -15.83 -25.84
C LEU A 501 -5.86 -15.89 -26.00
N LYS A 502 -6.55 -14.78 -25.76
CA LYS A 502 -8.00 -14.67 -25.93
C LYS A 502 -8.42 -15.02 -27.36
N GLU A 503 -7.79 -14.40 -28.36
CA GLU A 503 -8.05 -14.68 -29.78
C GLU A 503 -7.77 -16.13 -30.12
N ARG A 504 -6.70 -16.71 -29.60
CA ARG A 504 -6.34 -18.13 -29.83
C ARG A 504 -7.40 -19.07 -29.28
N LEU A 505 -7.86 -18.84 -28.06
CA LEU A 505 -8.89 -19.67 -27.41
C LEU A 505 -10.26 -19.52 -28.09
N MET A 506 -10.63 -18.34 -28.57
CA MET A 506 -11.87 -18.13 -29.30
C MET A 506 -11.90 -18.86 -30.64
N ASN A 507 -10.74 -19.04 -31.28
CA ASN A 507 -10.62 -19.72 -32.57
C ASN A 507 -10.46 -21.25 -32.46
N ASP A 508 -10.21 -21.79 -31.25
CA ASP A 508 -10.09 -23.24 -31.04
C ASP A 508 -11.45 -23.85 -30.66
N ARG A 509 -12.12 -24.47 -31.66
CA ARG A 509 -13.44 -25.10 -31.48
C ARG A 509 -13.46 -26.27 -30.49
N SER A 510 -12.31 -26.80 -30.10
CA SER A 510 -12.20 -27.90 -29.12
C SER A 510 -12.17 -27.43 -27.67
N ILE A 511 -12.28 -26.11 -27.44
CA ILE A 511 -12.25 -25.49 -26.11
C ILE A 511 -13.60 -24.83 -25.82
N ASP A 512 -14.10 -25.05 -24.62
CA ASP A 512 -15.20 -24.28 -24.10
C ASP A 512 -14.69 -22.89 -23.64
N PHE A 513 -14.81 -21.90 -24.53
CA PHE A 513 -14.35 -20.54 -24.26
C PHE A 513 -15.08 -19.87 -23.06
N SER A 514 -16.31 -20.31 -22.73
CA SER A 514 -17.09 -19.73 -21.62
C SER A 514 -16.43 -19.92 -20.25
N ARG A 515 -15.49 -20.86 -20.13
CA ARG A 515 -14.70 -21.10 -18.91
C ARG A 515 -13.65 -19.99 -18.61
N PHE A 516 -13.29 -19.18 -19.61
CA PHE A 516 -12.17 -18.23 -19.47
C PHE A 516 -12.69 -16.84 -19.11
N LEU A 517 -12.26 -16.36 -17.95
CA LEU A 517 -12.62 -15.07 -17.39
C LEU A 517 -11.47 -14.08 -17.62
N PHE A 518 -11.64 -13.16 -18.57
CA PHE A 518 -10.67 -12.11 -18.90
C PHE A 518 -11.09 -10.79 -18.28
N TYR A 519 -10.15 -10.04 -17.75
CA TYR A 519 -10.39 -8.69 -17.19
C TYR A 519 -9.49 -7.64 -17.84
N ASN A 520 -9.96 -6.38 -17.85
CA ASN A 520 -9.21 -5.21 -18.31
C ASN A 520 -8.96 -4.19 -17.19
N THR A 521 -9.74 -4.26 -16.11
CA THR A 521 -9.64 -3.34 -14.96
C THR A 521 -9.56 -4.10 -13.64
N THR A 522 -9.06 -3.43 -12.59
CA THR A 522 -9.02 -4.01 -11.24
C THR A 522 -10.40 -4.33 -10.70
N ALA A 523 -11.41 -3.49 -10.97
CA ALA A 523 -12.78 -3.72 -10.54
C ALA A 523 -13.39 -4.96 -11.20
N GLU A 524 -13.16 -5.16 -12.52
CA GLU A 524 -13.56 -6.38 -13.23
C GLU A 524 -12.86 -7.61 -12.63
N LYS A 525 -11.57 -7.54 -12.31
CA LYS A 525 -10.81 -8.62 -11.66
C LYS A 525 -11.47 -9.08 -10.38
N GLU A 526 -11.84 -8.15 -9.49
CA GLU A 526 -12.47 -8.46 -8.19
C GLU A 526 -13.84 -9.12 -8.39
N SER A 527 -14.66 -8.60 -9.31
CA SER A 527 -15.96 -9.17 -9.66
C SER A 527 -15.83 -10.58 -10.21
N LEU A 528 -14.94 -10.83 -11.19
CA LEU A 528 -14.73 -12.14 -11.80
C LEU A 528 -14.15 -13.15 -10.79
N LEU A 529 -13.28 -12.70 -9.89
CA LEU A 529 -12.76 -13.52 -8.81
C LEU A 529 -13.87 -13.97 -7.86
N SER A 530 -14.83 -13.10 -7.54
CA SER A 530 -16.00 -13.45 -6.74
C SER A 530 -16.89 -14.50 -7.44
N ILE A 531 -17.15 -14.31 -8.74
CA ILE A 531 -17.88 -15.28 -9.56
C ILE A 531 -17.19 -16.65 -9.56
N MET A 532 -15.87 -16.66 -9.81
CA MET A 532 -15.07 -17.89 -9.81
C MET A 532 -15.14 -18.65 -8.48
N LYS A 533 -15.09 -17.91 -7.34
CA LYS A 533 -15.15 -18.50 -6.01
C LYS A 533 -16.50 -19.12 -5.69
N GLN A 534 -17.58 -18.47 -6.09
CA GLN A 534 -18.96 -18.89 -5.75
C GLN A 534 -19.52 -19.96 -6.70
N SER A 535 -18.96 -20.09 -7.89
CA SER A 535 -19.44 -21.02 -8.91
C SER A 535 -18.79 -22.41 -8.78
N ASN A 536 -19.51 -23.45 -9.17
CA ASN A 536 -18.97 -24.81 -9.36
C ASN A 536 -18.40 -25.04 -10.78
N ILE A 537 -18.58 -24.10 -11.69
CA ILE A 537 -18.03 -24.16 -13.03
C ILE A 537 -16.50 -24.10 -12.96
N PRO A 538 -15.76 -24.93 -13.73
CA PRO A 538 -14.31 -24.96 -13.73
C PRO A 538 -13.71 -23.74 -14.46
N TYR A 539 -13.97 -22.54 -13.93
CA TYR A 539 -13.47 -21.29 -14.49
C TYR A 539 -11.95 -21.16 -14.44
N ILE A 540 -11.41 -20.44 -15.41
CA ILE A 540 -9.99 -20.08 -15.52
C ILE A 540 -9.90 -18.56 -15.57
N LEU A 541 -9.33 -17.94 -14.55
CA LEU A 541 -9.11 -16.51 -14.51
C LEU A 541 -7.81 -16.17 -15.25
N VAL A 542 -7.88 -15.26 -16.22
CA VAL A 542 -6.76 -14.92 -17.11
C VAL A 542 -6.42 -13.45 -17.03
N GLY A 543 -5.14 -13.13 -16.80
CA GLY A 543 -4.72 -11.74 -16.83
C GLY A 543 -3.28 -11.46 -16.40
N PRO A 544 -2.82 -10.20 -16.54
CA PRO A 544 -1.41 -9.85 -16.36
C PRO A 544 -0.98 -9.68 -14.90
N SER A 545 -1.89 -9.39 -13.96
CA SER A 545 -1.58 -9.01 -12.57
C SER A 545 -2.29 -9.89 -11.56
N LEU A 546 -2.11 -11.22 -11.68
CA LEU A 546 -2.74 -12.22 -10.80
C LEU A 546 -1.84 -12.66 -9.62
N TYR A 547 -0.64 -12.09 -9.49
CA TYR A 547 0.28 -12.41 -8.40
C TYR A 547 -0.05 -11.68 -7.09
N GLU A 548 -0.94 -10.65 -7.11
CA GLU A 548 -1.32 -9.88 -5.91
C GLU A 548 -2.83 -9.91 -5.64
N GLY A 549 -3.20 -9.90 -4.35
CA GLY A 549 -4.59 -9.72 -3.92
C GLY A 549 -5.54 -10.89 -4.20
N ILE A 550 -5.01 -12.08 -4.48
CA ILE A 550 -5.79 -13.30 -4.77
C ILE A 550 -5.48 -14.36 -3.74
N ASP A 551 -6.53 -15.03 -3.24
CA ASP A 551 -6.46 -16.18 -2.36
C ASP A 551 -7.44 -17.26 -2.86
N LEU A 552 -6.92 -18.38 -3.31
CA LEU A 552 -7.66 -19.45 -3.98
C LEU A 552 -7.27 -20.82 -3.40
N PRO A 553 -7.73 -21.16 -2.19
CA PRO A 553 -7.47 -22.47 -1.60
C PRO A 553 -8.27 -23.58 -2.26
N ASP A 554 -7.77 -24.79 -2.13
CA ASP A 554 -8.46 -26.02 -2.51
C ASP A 554 -8.95 -26.04 -3.97
N ASP A 555 -10.19 -26.42 -4.20
CA ASP A 555 -10.78 -26.53 -5.54
C ASP A 555 -10.94 -25.17 -6.27
N GLN A 556 -10.58 -24.07 -5.63
CA GLN A 556 -10.62 -22.77 -6.26
C GLN A 556 -9.43 -22.53 -7.23
N CYS A 557 -8.29 -23.29 -7.08
CA CYS A 557 -7.19 -23.21 -8.04
C CYS A 557 -6.34 -24.48 -8.00
N ARG A 558 -6.58 -25.43 -8.92
CA ARG A 558 -5.85 -26.68 -9.03
C ARG A 558 -4.66 -26.61 -9.98
N PHE A 559 -4.60 -25.57 -10.81
CA PHE A 559 -3.44 -25.33 -11.65
C PHE A 559 -3.18 -23.85 -11.90
N GLN A 560 -1.92 -23.53 -12.18
CA GLN A 560 -1.49 -22.20 -12.57
C GLN A 560 -0.59 -22.28 -13.79
N ILE A 561 -0.73 -21.34 -14.72
CA ILE A 561 0.15 -21.20 -15.87
C ILE A 561 0.78 -19.81 -15.85
N MET A 562 2.10 -19.73 -15.88
CA MET A 562 2.83 -18.47 -16.08
C MET A 562 3.41 -18.48 -17.50
N ILE A 563 2.84 -17.64 -18.36
CA ILE A 563 3.22 -17.62 -19.79
C ILE A 563 4.58 -16.97 -19.99
N LYS A 564 4.87 -15.89 -19.27
CA LYS A 564 6.08 -15.08 -19.40
C LYS A 564 6.66 -14.73 -18.04
N VAL A 565 7.98 -14.64 -17.95
CA VAL A 565 8.68 -14.13 -16.78
C VAL A 565 8.25 -12.68 -16.52
N PRO A 566 7.77 -12.33 -15.28
CA PRO A 566 7.14 -11.04 -14.98
C PRO A 566 8.15 -9.91 -14.69
N TYR A 567 9.13 -9.73 -15.57
CA TYR A 567 10.05 -8.60 -15.48
C TYR A 567 9.31 -7.27 -15.60
N ALA A 568 9.77 -6.27 -14.86
CA ALA A 568 9.26 -4.92 -15.02
C ALA A 568 9.58 -4.38 -16.43
N GLN A 569 8.68 -3.55 -16.97
CA GLN A 569 8.94 -2.88 -18.25
C GLN A 569 10.12 -1.91 -18.11
N ILE A 570 11.11 -2.05 -18.99
CA ILE A 570 12.29 -1.18 -18.97
C ILE A 570 11.93 0.17 -19.60
N ASN A 571 11.89 1.20 -18.77
CA ASN A 571 11.83 2.60 -19.18
C ASN A 571 13.04 3.38 -18.63
N SER A 572 13.10 4.68 -18.85
CA SER A 572 14.21 5.53 -18.39
C SER A 572 14.41 5.50 -16.87
N TYR A 573 13.32 5.51 -16.11
CA TYR A 573 13.36 5.40 -14.65
C TYR A 573 13.91 4.04 -14.19
N VAL A 574 13.38 2.94 -14.73
CA VAL A 574 13.84 1.59 -14.40
C VAL A 574 15.32 1.39 -14.69
N LYS A 575 15.83 1.96 -15.83
CA LYS A 575 17.26 1.91 -16.14
C LYS A 575 18.11 2.59 -15.07
N LYS A 576 17.76 3.82 -14.68
CA LYS A 576 18.47 4.55 -13.62
C LYS A 576 18.36 3.86 -12.25
N LYS A 577 17.21 3.28 -11.94
CA LYS A 577 17.02 2.48 -10.71
C LYS A 577 17.91 1.23 -10.71
N MET A 578 18.07 0.56 -11.86
CA MET A 578 18.97 -0.59 -12.00
C MET A 578 20.45 -0.19 -11.87
N GLU A 579 20.85 0.97 -12.35
CA GLU A 579 22.21 1.51 -12.16
C GLU A 579 22.50 1.72 -10.67
N ARG A 580 21.53 2.23 -9.91
CA ARG A 580 21.66 2.50 -8.47
C ARG A 580 21.55 1.22 -7.64
N TYR A 581 20.60 0.35 -7.98
CA TYR A 581 20.33 -0.92 -7.31
C TYR A 581 20.37 -2.08 -8.31
N PRO A 582 21.55 -2.61 -8.67
CA PRO A 582 21.68 -3.66 -9.69
C PRO A 582 20.87 -4.93 -9.40
N PHE A 583 20.65 -5.23 -8.12
CA PHE A 583 19.86 -6.39 -7.67
C PHE A 583 18.34 -6.18 -7.81
N TRP A 584 17.85 -4.93 -7.79
CA TRP A 584 16.43 -4.61 -7.67
C TRP A 584 15.57 -5.23 -8.78
N TYR A 585 16.02 -5.15 -10.02
CA TYR A 585 15.25 -5.61 -11.18
C TYR A 585 14.94 -7.12 -11.12
N LYS A 586 15.95 -7.89 -10.78
CA LYS A 586 15.88 -9.34 -10.65
C LYS A 586 15.10 -9.74 -9.40
N ARG A 587 15.37 -9.11 -8.28
CA ARG A 587 14.64 -9.29 -7.04
C ARG A 587 13.14 -9.06 -7.21
N ASN A 588 12.72 -7.95 -7.81
CA ASN A 588 11.30 -7.64 -8.09
C ASN A 588 10.64 -8.74 -8.94
N CYS A 589 11.36 -9.30 -9.89
CA CYS A 589 10.88 -10.41 -10.70
C CYS A 589 10.71 -11.71 -9.87
N ILE A 590 11.71 -12.06 -9.05
CA ILE A 590 11.68 -13.22 -8.16
C ILE A 590 10.52 -13.13 -7.17
N GLU A 591 10.32 -12.00 -6.54
CA GLU A 591 9.21 -11.75 -5.61
C GLU A 591 7.85 -12.03 -6.28
N LYS A 592 7.63 -11.55 -7.50
CA LYS A 592 6.39 -11.82 -8.26
C LYS A 592 6.20 -13.29 -8.59
N ILE A 593 7.28 -14.01 -8.92
CA ILE A 593 7.24 -15.45 -9.17
C ILE A 593 6.83 -16.19 -7.89
N ILE A 594 7.48 -15.91 -6.76
CA ILE A 594 7.18 -16.55 -5.48
C ILE A 594 5.72 -16.25 -5.07
N GLN A 595 5.27 -15.02 -5.22
CA GLN A 595 3.89 -14.62 -4.93
C GLN A 595 2.88 -15.37 -5.80
N ALA A 596 3.13 -15.46 -7.12
CA ALA A 596 2.27 -16.20 -8.03
C ALA A 596 2.17 -17.66 -7.64
N ILE A 597 3.31 -18.33 -7.42
CA ILE A 597 3.37 -19.73 -7.03
C ILE A 597 2.61 -19.98 -5.70
N GLY A 598 2.68 -19.05 -4.76
CA GLY A 598 2.03 -19.15 -3.46
C GLY A 598 0.50 -18.95 -3.46
N ARG A 599 -0.17 -18.68 -4.61
CA ARG A 599 -1.61 -18.38 -4.63
C ARG A 599 -2.52 -19.59 -4.47
N SER A 600 -2.09 -20.77 -4.82
CA SER A 600 -2.89 -22.00 -4.83
C SER A 600 -2.59 -22.97 -3.68
N ASN A 601 -1.57 -22.71 -2.86
CA ASN A 601 -1.20 -23.59 -1.75
C ASN A 601 -1.39 -22.85 -0.43
N ARG A 602 -2.38 -23.27 0.37
CA ARG A 602 -2.76 -22.55 1.58
C ARG A 602 -2.67 -23.37 2.87
N HIS A 603 -2.68 -24.68 2.77
CA HIS A 603 -2.58 -25.57 3.93
C HIS A 603 -1.97 -26.94 3.55
N LYS A 604 -1.58 -27.70 4.55
CA LYS A 604 -0.84 -28.96 4.43
C LYS A 604 -1.44 -29.99 3.43
N ASN A 605 -2.76 -29.96 3.25
CA ASN A 605 -3.46 -30.92 2.37
C ASN A 605 -3.80 -30.33 1.00
N ASP A 606 -3.50 -29.05 0.75
CA ASP A 606 -3.75 -28.40 -0.52
C ASP A 606 -2.75 -28.85 -1.60
N TYR A 607 -3.19 -28.84 -2.85
CA TYR A 607 -2.34 -29.21 -4.01
C TYR A 607 -2.68 -28.36 -5.21
N SER A 608 -1.66 -28.14 -6.06
CA SER A 608 -1.81 -27.42 -7.32
C SER A 608 -0.64 -27.75 -8.25
N LYS A 609 -0.88 -27.75 -9.56
CA LYS A 609 0.18 -27.90 -10.57
C LYS A 609 0.53 -26.56 -11.17
N ILE A 610 1.82 -26.24 -11.25
CA ILE A 610 2.30 -24.96 -11.73
C ILE A 610 3.12 -25.17 -13.01
N TYR A 611 2.82 -24.41 -14.06
CA TYR A 611 3.48 -24.52 -15.36
C TYR A 611 4.15 -23.20 -15.71
N LEU A 612 5.46 -23.23 -15.94
CA LEU A 612 6.29 -22.10 -16.33
C LEU A 612 6.68 -22.27 -17.80
N LEU A 613 6.12 -21.43 -18.70
CA LEU A 613 6.22 -21.66 -20.13
C LEU A 613 7.40 -20.96 -20.80
N ASP A 614 7.77 -19.75 -20.36
CA ASP A 614 8.92 -19.03 -20.90
C ASP A 614 10.22 -19.72 -20.47
N SER A 615 11.06 -20.14 -21.40
CA SER A 615 12.34 -20.77 -21.09
C SER A 615 13.31 -19.87 -20.29
N LEU A 616 13.01 -18.56 -20.16
CA LEU A 616 13.74 -17.67 -19.25
C LEU A 616 13.54 -18.05 -17.78
N PHE A 617 12.46 -18.73 -17.41
CA PHE A 617 12.27 -19.21 -16.04
C PHE A 617 13.41 -20.12 -15.59
N ASP A 618 13.96 -20.93 -16.49
CA ASP A 618 15.09 -21.83 -16.21
C ASP A 618 16.33 -21.06 -15.68
N LYS A 619 16.49 -19.80 -16.08
CA LYS A 619 17.61 -18.96 -15.63
C LYS A 619 17.40 -18.27 -14.29
N ILE A 620 16.13 -18.05 -13.89
CA ILE A 620 15.82 -17.24 -12.72
C ILE A 620 15.27 -18.05 -11.54
N ILE A 621 14.67 -19.21 -11.82
CA ILE A 621 13.97 -19.99 -10.81
C ILE A 621 14.92 -20.52 -9.71
N TYR A 622 16.18 -20.78 -10.04
CA TYR A 622 17.21 -21.21 -9.08
C TYR A 622 17.68 -20.11 -8.12
N GLU A 623 17.23 -18.88 -8.32
CA GLU A 623 17.51 -17.77 -7.43
C GLU A 623 16.33 -17.44 -6.51
N THR A 624 15.29 -18.25 -6.59
CA THR A 624 14.17 -18.23 -5.63
C THR A 624 14.60 -18.95 -4.34
N ASN A 625 13.66 -19.30 -3.47
CA ASN A 625 13.95 -20.03 -2.24
C ASN A 625 14.01 -21.55 -2.46
N ASP A 626 14.62 -22.27 -1.51
CA ASP A 626 14.79 -23.73 -1.53
C ASP A 626 13.46 -24.48 -1.64
N GLU A 627 12.36 -23.90 -1.12
CA GLU A 627 11.01 -24.45 -1.23
C GLU A 627 10.57 -24.58 -2.69
N ILE A 628 10.78 -23.55 -3.48
CA ILE A 628 10.41 -23.54 -4.91
C ILE A 628 11.34 -24.44 -5.70
N ILE A 629 12.64 -24.37 -5.41
CA ILE A 629 13.65 -25.20 -6.08
C ILE A 629 13.35 -26.69 -5.86
N GLY A 630 12.99 -27.08 -4.63
CA GLY A 630 12.66 -28.48 -4.30
C GLY A 630 11.40 -29.03 -4.98
N ARG A 631 10.57 -28.17 -5.59
CA ARG A 631 9.34 -28.53 -6.32
C ARG A 631 9.52 -28.64 -7.82
N LEU A 632 10.71 -28.33 -8.36
CA LEU A 632 10.96 -28.28 -9.79
C LEU A 632 10.94 -29.67 -10.42
N GLU A 633 10.14 -29.84 -11.45
CA GLU A 633 10.10 -31.00 -12.33
C GLU A 633 10.29 -30.56 -13.79
N TYR A 634 11.24 -31.15 -14.47
CA TYR A 634 11.45 -30.90 -15.90
C TYR A 634 10.50 -31.78 -16.72
N LYS A 635 9.50 -31.16 -17.35
CA LYS A 635 8.69 -31.83 -18.39
C LYS A 635 8.99 -31.22 -19.75
N LYS A 636 9.61 -31.99 -20.62
CA LYS A 636 9.59 -31.71 -22.06
C LYS A 636 8.17 -31.92 -22.57
N MET A 637 7.35 -30.89 -22.51
CA MET A 637 6.09 -30.85 -23.24
C MET A 637 6.41 -30.47 -24.69
N ARG A 638 6.53 -31.50 -25.53
CA ARG A 638 6.68 -31.37 -26.99
C ARG A 638 5.34 -31.09 -27.65
#